data_849e0acaf2b1d9ed91c754618297d381
#
_entry.id   849e0acaf2b1d9ed91c754618297d381
#
_cell.length_a   1.000
_cell.length_b   1.000
_cell.length_c   1.000
_cell.angle_alpha   90.00
_cell.angle_beta   90.00
_cell.angle_gamma   90.00
#
_symmetry.space_group_name_H-M   'P 1'
#
loop_
_entity.id
_entity.type
_entity.pdbx_description
1 polymer ?
#
loop_
_entity_poly.entity_id
_entity_poly.type
_entity_poly.pdbx_seq_one_letter_code
_entity_poly.pdbx_strand_id
1 'polypeptide(L)'
;MDEWLQERYSLAKGRISEICTEDTVRQPFADFFRKTAGFLKKTGEILERQTEDLTLEEYQKENRELYEELFPENYETSYGNPAYAAKALGEYGRVFTFLYAELRGSIPYAYEKKWWDYTVGAELFLEIHSAFCEEEIPSVKNVQEILRSYVNDYCQDMMEQRIAEGVDPGRDFAVRIVMDSDLDDLRYLYRYGEYVSSNETGVAMFLAGLSQDEIDSMARTYTEGYRIGFINGRKDISKKKTVNIRYNLGFERMVRAAVLQFRQMGLEPVIYRHASHAVNRGGNARIGFTGGIANPQYDYDHRQDSALFLDSDFVKRKLRSMQTAYEKYRDLADVHGGPACIETFGEEPFSPQAKPEAWTLTEAQQKLKVELDNESGQIVNRYIKGDERSFTIIAYPVPEIGEKFPEIFREIVKINTLDYKLYERIQQTIIETLDTCQWVEIKGRDGNETDLIIHLHTLEDVTKQTNFENCVADVNIPVGEVFTSPELAGTGGVLHVKKVYLNGLQFRDLKLVFDCGQVIDYSCSNFDSEEENRAYIEDNILFHHRKLPMGEFAIGTNTTAYVAAKKYGIGDKLPILIAEKMGPHFAVGDTCYSWAEDTPVYNPDGREIIARDNEISILRKEDISLAYYGCHTDITIPYEELGSIRVIHEDGETTSIIENGRFVLPGTEELNRPFEDTSLR
;
A
#
# COMPACT_ATOMS: atom_id res chain seq x y z
N MET A 1 29.83 14.97 -6.89
CA MET A 1 29.33 15.20 -8.27
C MET A 1 30.57 15.25 -9.18
N ASP A 2 30.58 14.51 -10.27
CA ASP A 2 31.69 14.57 -11.24
C ASP A 2 31.59 15.83 -12.11
N GLU A 3 32.70 16.18 -12.79
CA GLU A 3 32.77 17.41 -13.59
C GLU A 3 31.75 17.43 -14.73
N TRP A 4 31.48 16.28 -15.35
CA TRP A 4 30.53 16.15 -16.45
C TRP A 4 29.07 16.41 -16.00
N LEU A 5 28.64 15.84 -14.88
CA LEU A 5 27.31 16.09 -14.31
C LEU A 5 27.16 17.55 -13.85
N GLN A 6 28.25 18.12 -13.30
CA GLN A 6 28.29 19.53 -12.88
C GLN A 6 28.09 20.48 -14.07
N GLU A 7 28.72 20.20 -15.21
CA GLU A 7 28.56 20.99 -16.43
C GLU A 7 27.10 20.91 -16.94
N ARG A 8 26.54 19.71 -17.08
CA ARG A 8 25.14 19.50 -17.51
C ARG A 8 24.18 20.27 -16.61
N TYR A 9 24.31 20.11 -15.29
CA TYR A 9 23.48 20.82 -14.33
C TYR A 9 23.59 22.34 -14.49
N SER A 10 24.81 22.87 -14.62
CA SER A 10 25.04 24.30 -14.75
C SER A 10 24.41 24.87 -16.01
N LEU A 11 24.48 24.18 -17.15
CA LEU A 11 23.84 24.54 -18.39
C LEU A 11 22.32 24.50 -18.27
N ALA A 12 21.76 23.44 -17.70
CA ALA A 12 20.34 23.30 -17.48
C ALA A 12 19.79 24.40 -16.58
N LYS A 13 20.44 24.67 -15.45
CA LYS A 13 20.08 25.75 -14.51
C LYS A 13 20.10 27.13 -15.19
N GLY A 14 21.14 27.43 -15.98
CA GLY A 14 21.23 28.67 -16.73
C GLY A 14 20.02 28.86 -17.65
N ARG A 15 19.71 27.84 -18.45
CA ARG A 15 18.59 27.89 -19.39
C ARG A 15 17.23 27.97 -18.69
N ILE A 16 16.99 27.21 -17.62
CA ILE A 16 15.77 27.29 -16.81
C ILE A 16 15.57 28.73 -16.27
N SER A 17 16.65 29.39 -15.84
CA SER A 17 16.55 30.76 -15.32
C SER A 17 16.15 31.76 -16.38
N GLU A 18 16.58 31.58 -17.63
CA GLU A 18 16.17 32.41 -18.78
C GLU A 18 14.68 32.21 -19.10
N ILE A 19 14.21 30.95 -19.15
CA ILE A 19 12.81 30.59 -19.47
C ILE A 19 11.82 31.24 -18.49
N CYS A 20 12.21 31.48 -17.24
CA CYS A 20 11.34 32.17 -16.28
C CYS A 20 10.86 33.56 -16.75
N THR A 21 11.61 34.22 -17.62
CA THR A 21 11.36 35.61 -18.02
C THR A 21 11.25 35.83 -19.51
N GLU A 22 11.64 34.87 -20.35
CA GLU A 22 11.61 34.98 -21.81
C GLU A 22 10.18 34.79 -22.37
N ASP A 23 9.99 35.25 -23.60
CA ASP A 23 8.74 35.17 -24.37
C ASP A 23 8.96 34.49 -25.74
N THR A 24 9.66 33.35 -25.70
CA THR A 24 10.03 32.57 -26.88
C THR A 24 8.96 31.57 -27.31
N VAL A 25 8.17 31.06 -26.34
CA VAL A 25 7.08 30.12 -26.60
C VAL A 25 5.75 30.88 -26.70
N ARG A 26 4.96 30.55 -27.73
CA ARG A 26 3.65 31.17 -27.94
C ARG A 26 2.57 30.63 -26.97
N GLN A 27 1.54 31.46 -26.78
CA GLN A 27 0.35 30.99 -26.04
C GLN A 27 -0.36 29.86 -26.81
N PRO A 28 -1.00 28.91 -26.10
CA PRO A 28 -1.23 28.89 -24.63
C PRO A 28 -0.11 28.22 -23.80
N PHE A 29 0.99 27.79 -24.41
CA PHE A 29 2.03 26.98 -23.76
C PHE A 29 2.99 27.83 -22.90
N ALA A 30 3.17 29.09 -23.19
CA ALA A 30 4.10 29.98 -22.50
C ALA A 30 3.92 29.98 -20.98
N ASP A 31 2.68 29.99 -20.49
CA ASP A 31 2.39 30.02 -19.05
C ASP A 31 2.79 28.72 -18.35
N PHE A 32 2.56 27.57 -18.99
CA PHE A 32 3.02 26.28 -18.47
C PHE A 32 4.56 26.25 -18.30
N PHE A 33 5.29 26.63 -19.35
CA PHE A 33 6.76 26.60 -19.32
C PHE A 33 7.33 27.58 -18.29
N ARG A 34 6.80 28.80 -18.17
CA ARG A 34 7.27 29.77 -17.17
C ARG A 34 7.02 29.29 -15.73
N LYS A 35 5.81 28.78 -15.45
CA LYS A 35 5.48 28.23 -14.12
C LYS A 35 6.38 27.04 -13.77
N THR A 36 6.55 26.11 -14.70
CA THR A 36 7.38 24.92 -14.51
C THR A 36 8.85 25.28 -14.36
N ALA A 37 9.38 26.23 -15.14
CA ALA A 37 10.73 26.75 -14.97
C ALA A 37 10.94 27.40 -13.60
N GLY A 38 9.97 28.20 -13.13
CA GLY A 38 9.99 28.79 -11.79
C GLY A 38 10.04 27.75 -10.68
N PHE A 39 9.25 26.66 -10.83
CA PHE A 39 9.26 25.53 -9.90
C PHE A 39 10.62 24.80 -9.91
N LEU A 40 11.16 24.47 -11.09
CA LEU A 40 12.47 23.83 -11.21
C LEU A 40 13.60 24.74 -10.67
N LYS A 41 13.54 26.05 -10.93
CA LYS A 41 14.50 26.97 -10.34
C LYS A 41 14.48 26.93 -8.82
N LYS A 42 13.29 26.96 -8.21
CA LYS A 42 13.12 26.89 -6.75
C LYS A 42 13.67 25.58 -6.16
N THR A 43 13.35 24.44 -6.77
CA THR A 43 13.91 23.15 -6.31
C THR A 43 15.42 23.04 -6.56
N GLY A 44 15.94 23.67 -7.61
CA GLY A 44 17.39 23.81 -7.85
C GLY A 44 18.10 24.63 -6.76
N GLU A 45 17.49 25.69 -6.26
CA GLU A 45 18.01 26.48 -5.13
C GLU A 45 18.08 25.63 -3.84
N ILE A 46 17.08 24.76 -3.61
CA ILE A 46 17.09 23.79 -2.50
C ILE A 46 18.20 22.75 -2.70
N LEU A 47 18.39 22.24 -3.91
CA LEU A 47 19.44 21.28 -4.25
C LEU A 47 20.84 21.83 -3.94
N GLU A 48 21.08 23.11 -4.22
CA GLU A 48 22.35 23.80 -3.98
C GLU A 48 22.58 24.23 -2.52
N ARG A 49 21.52 24.29 -1.71
CA ARG A 49 21.62 24.72 -0.33
C ARG A 49 22.58 23.82 0.45
N GLN A 50 23.57 24.44 1.10
CA GLN A 50 24.60 23.72 1.86
C GLN A 50 24.28 23.63 3.36
N THR A 51 23.44 24.52 3.88
CA THR A 51 23.05 24.58 5.29
C THR A 51 21.57 24.30 5.46
N GLU A 52 21.24 23.56 6.53
CA GLU A 52 19.86 23.24 6.90
C GLU A 52 19.36 24.18 8.02
N ASP A 53 19.91 25.40 8.13
CA ASP A 53 19.65 26.34 9.23
C ASP A 53 18.44 27.24 8.99
N LEU A 54 17.35 26.66 8.45
CA LEU A 54 16.07 27.36 8.38
C LEU A 54 15.34 27.29 9.73
N THR A 55 14.60 28.33 10.05
CA THR A 55 13.63 28.31 11.15
C THR A 55 12.46 27.39 10.79
N LEU A 56 11.70 26.97 11.81
CA LEU A 56 10.51 26.14 11.56
C LEU A 56 9.51 26.86 10.64
N GLU A 57 9.30 28.15 10.82
CA GLU A 57 8.40 28.97 9.99
C GLU A 57 8.87 29.02 8.52
N GLU A 58 10.18 29.14 8.28
CA GLU A 58 10.75 29.13 6.93
C GLU A 58 10.57 27.76 6.25
N TYR A 59 10.80 26.65 6.98
CA TYR A 59 10.54 25.30 6.48
C TYR A 59 9.05 25.08 6.16
N GLN A 60 8.16 25.48 7.03
CA GLN A 60 6.71 25.38 6.82
C GLN A 60 6.26 26.18 5.59
N LYS A 61 6.77 27.39 5.44
CA LYS A 61 6.49 28.23 4.28
C LYS A 61 7.00 27.59 2.99
N GLU A 62 8.26 27.13 2.96
CA GLU A 62 8.85 26.47 1.80
C GLU A 62 8.08 25.22 1.42
N ASN A 63 7.73 24.38 2.40
CA ASN A 63 6.94 23.16 2.18
C ASN A 63 5.57 23.48 1.59
N ARG A 64 4.85 24.46 2.16
CA ARG A 64 3.57 24.91 1.64
C ARG A 64 3.68 25.39 0.19
N GLU A 65 4.65 26.26 -0.12
CA GLU A 65 4.86 26.80 -1.47
C GLU A 65 5.22 25.73 -2.51
N LEU A 66 5.91 24.65 -2.12
CA LEU A 66 6.25 23.54 -2.99
C LEU A 66 5.02 22.70 -3.39
N TYR A 67 3.99 22.66 -2.55
CA TYR A 67 2.79 21.84 -2.74
C TYR A 67 1.52 22.64 -3.01
N GLU A 68 1.60 23.99 -3.00
CA GLU A 68 0.45 24.92 -3.08
C GLU A 68 -0.46 24.65 -4.28
N GLU A 69 0.10 24.34 -5.46
CA GLU A 69 -0.69 24.06 -6.67
C GLU A 69 -1.51 22.76 -6.58
N LEU A 70 -1.19 21.87 -5.64
CA LEU A 70 -1.91 20.62 -5.44
C LEU A 70 -3.08 20.76 -4.46
N PHE A 71 -3.05 21.76 -3.56
CA PHE A 71 -4.12 21.91 -2.57
C PHE A 71 -5.50 21.99 -3.23
N PRO A 72 -6.54 21.40 -2.65
CA PRO A 72 -7.87 21.31 -3.27
C PRO A 72 -8.37 22.65 -3.77
N GLU A 73 -8.13 23.74 -3.04
CA GLU A 73 -8.55 25.11 -3.42
C GLU A 73 -7.83 25.67 -4.66
N ASN A 74 -6.64 25.16 -5.00
CA ASN A 74 -5.83 25.62 -6.14
C ASN A 74 -5.82 24.62 -7.31
N TYR A 75 -6.19 23.36 -7.02
CA TYR A 75 -6.06 22.27 -7.97
C TYR A 75 -6.90 22.45 -9.24
N GLU A 76 -8.04 23.14 -9.14
CA GLU A 76 -8.91 23.47 -10.29
C GLU A 76 -8.22 24.30 -11.37
N THR A 77 -7.10 24.96 -11.05
CA THR A 77 -6.30 25.78 -11.97
C THR A 77 -4.86 25.31 -12.10
N SER A 78 -4.56 24.13 -11.60
CA SER A 78 -3.24 23.48 -11.70
C SER A 78 -3.10 22.70 -13.01
N TYR A 79 -1.92 22.76 -13.63
CA TYR A 79 -1.58 21.89 -14.76
C TYR A 79 -1.43 20.40 -14.36
N GLY A 80 -1.38 20.09 -13.07
CA GLY A 80 -1.52 18.73 -12.57
C GLY A 80 -2.95 18.17 -12.65
N ASN A 81 -3.96 19.04 -12.86
CA ASN A 81 -5.34 18.63 -13.05
C ASN A 81 -5.62 18.35 -14.54
N PRO A 82 -5.92 17.10 -14.93
CA PRO A 82 -6.12 16.72 -16.32
C PRO A 82 -7.20 17.54 -17.03
N ALA A 83 -8.31 17.83 -16.36
CA ALA A 83 -9.40 18.62 -16.92
C ALA A 83 -8.97 20.07 -17.19
N TYR A 84 -8.23 20.70 -16.26
CA TYR A 84 -7.70 22.04 -16.46
C TYR A 84 -6.65 22.06 -17.58
N ALA A 85 -5.71 21.12 -17.58
CA ALA A 85 -4.67 21.04 -18.60
C ALA A 85 -5.27 20.85 -20.00
N ALA A 86 -6.29 20.01 -20.16
CA ALA A 86 -7.00 19.84 -21.42
C ALA A 86 -7.72 21.14 -21.85
N LYS A 87 -8.34 21.83 -20.90
CA LYS A 87 -8.97 23.14 -21.19
C LYS A 87 -7.96 24.21 -21.60
N ALA A 88 -6.80 24.26 -20.94
CA ALA A 88 -5.77 25.28 -21.15
C ALA A 88 -4.91 24.99 -22.39
N LEU A 89 -4.56 23.72 -22.64
CA LEU A 89 -3.57 23.31 -23.63
C LEU A 89 -4.17 22.44 -24.77
N GLY A 90 -5.50 22.25 -24.77
CA GLY A 90 -6.18 21.46 -25.80
C GLY A 90 -5.69 19.99 -25.79
N GLU A 91 -5.43 19.44 -26.96
CA GLU A 91 -4.97 18.06 -27.16
C GLU A 91 -3.65 17.72 -26.46
N TYR A 92 -2.84 18.73 -26.11
CA TYR A 92 -1.58 18.54 -25.38
C TYR A 92 -1.79 18.35 -23.86
N GLY A 93 -2.97 18.67 -23.33
CA GLY A 93 -3.21 18.63 -21.88
C GLY A 93 -2.73 17.35 -21.22
N ARG A 94 -3.08 16.20 -21.81
CA ARG A 94 -2.75 14.87 -21.24
C ARG A 94 -1.24 14.61 -21.18
N VAL A 95 -0.46 14.99 -22.18
CA VAL A 95 1.02 14.79 -22.14
C VAL A 95 1.69 15.79 -21.21
N PHE A 96 1.15 16.99 -21.06
CA PHE A 96 1.69 17.99 -20.14
C PHE A 96 1.35 17.70 -18.66
N THR A 97 0.21 17.05 -18.36
CA THR A 97 -0.05 16.58 -16.99
C THR A 97 0.94 15.49 -16.58
N PHE A 98 1.30 14.58 -17.48
CA PHE A 98 2.37 13.61 -17.23
C PHE A 98 3.71 14.28 -16.94
N LEU A 99 4.11 15.23 -17.81
CA LEU A 99 5.35 15.99 -17.62
C LEU A 99 5.34 16.75 -16.28
N TYR A 100 4.22 17.40 -15.95
CA TYR A 100 4.04 18.07 -14.66
C TYR A 100 4.27 17.10 -13.49
N ALA A 101 3.61 15.94 -13.51
CA ALA A 101 3.73 14.95 -12.45
C ALA A 101 5.15 14.38 -12.33
N GLU A 102 5.83 14.14 -13.45
CA GLU A 102 7.22 13.65 -13.46
C GLU A 102 8.19 14.68 -12.86
N LEU A 103 8.06 15.95 -13.25
CA LEU A 103 8.93 17.02 -12.76
C LEU A 103 8.74 17.35 -11.27
N ARG A 104 7.62 16.94 -10.65
CA ARG A 104 7.44 17.02 -9.20
C ARG A 104 8.47 16.18 -8.43
N GLY A 105 9.05 15.18 -9.07
CA GLY A 105 10.19 14.43 -8.54
C GLY A 105 11.40 15.30 -8.19
N SER A 106 11.51 16.51 -8.75
CA SER A 106 12.59 17.44 -8.41
C SER A 106 12.57 17.87 -6.93
N ILE A 107 11.43 17.83 -6.23
CA ILE A 107 11.36 18.10 -4.78
C ILE A 107 12.22 17.09 -4.01
N PRO A 108 11.89 15.77 -3.98
CA PRO A 108 12.69 14.80 -3.25
C PRO A 108 14.15 14.74 -3.73
N TYR A 109 14.42 14.91 -5.03
CA TYR A 109 15.80 14.93 -5.52
C TYR A 109 16.62 16.08 -4.95
N ALA A 110 16.00 17.26 -4.77
CA ALA A 110 16.66 18.42 -4.17
C ALA A 110 17.04 18.18 -2.72
N TYR A 111 16.14 17.64 -1.91
CA TYR A 111 16.38 17.35 -0.49
C TYR A 111 17.38 16.21 -0.27
N GLU A 112 17.29 15.14 -1.09
CA GLU A 112 18.23 14.00 -1.03
C GLU A 112 19.57 14.25 -1.73
N LYS A 113 19.76 15.44 -2.33
CA LYS A 113 20.95 15.78 -3.12
C LYS A 113 21.22 14.81 -4.26
N LYS A 114 20.17 14.35 -4.92
CA LYS A 114 20.18 13.48 -6.10
C LYS A 114 20.40 14.31 -7.37
N TRP A 115 21.64 14.78 -7.56
CA TRP A 115 22.01 15.68 -8.64
C TRP A 115 21.72 15.11 -10.03
N TRP A 116 21.97 13.81 -10.22
CA TRP A 116 21.73 13.16 -11.51
C TRP A 116 20.24 13.14 -11.85
N ASP A 117 19.39 12.69 -10.93
CA ASP A 117 17.93 12.59 -11.13
C ASP A 117 17.32 13.96 -11.42
N TYR A 118 17.76 14.97 -10.68
CA TYR A 118 17.31 16.35 -10.89
C TYR A 118 17.73 16.86 -12.28
N THR A 119 18.99 16.65 -12.67
CA THR A 119 19.53 17.13 -13.95
C THR A 119 18.82 16.49 -15.14
N VAL A 120 18.61 15.17 -15.08
CA VAL A 120 17.91 14.42 -16.14
C VAL A 120 16.45 14.90 -16.29
N GLY A 121 15.75 15.16 -15.19
CA GLY A 121 14.41 15.74 -15.24
C GLY A 121 14.39 17.19 -15.80
N ALA A 122 15.38 17.99 -15.43
CA ALA A 122 15.55 19.34 -15.96
C ALA A 122 15.82 19.32 -17.49
N GLU A 123 16.65 18.40 -17.96
CA GLU A 123 16.96 18.25 -19.40
C GLU A 123 15.72 17.79 -20.19
N LEU A 124 14.90 16.87 -19.64
CA LEU A 124 13.61 16.51 -20.25
C LEU A 124 12.73 17.75 -20.45
N PHE A 125 12.61 18.59 -19.42
CA PHE A 125 11.87 19.85 -19.51
C PHE A 125 12.43 20.75 -20.62
N LEU A 126 13.75 20.91 -20.70
CA LEU A 126 14.42 21.76 -21.68
C LEU A 126 14.28 21.23 -23.10
N GLU A 127 14.34 19.92 -23.32
CA GLU A 127 14.13 19.29 -24.62
C GLU A 127 12.74 19.61 -25.16
N ILE A 128 11.70 19.39 -24.34
CA ILE A 128 10.32 19.70 -24.73
C ILE A 128 10.14 21.20 -24.94
N HIS A 129 10.67 22.06 -24.04
CA HIS A 129 10.60 23.51 -24.21
C HIS A 129 11.24 23.94 -25.54
N SER A 130 12.44 23.44 -25.87
CA SER A 130 13.15 23.78 -27.09
C SER A 130 12.33 23.43 -28.34
N ALA A 131 11.66 22.29 -28.36
CA ALA A 131 10.77 21.89 -29.45
C ALA A 131 9.60 22.88 -29.66
N PHE A 132 9.11 23.51 -28.58
CA PHE A 132 8.05 24.51 -28.64
C PHE A 132 8.53 25.92 -29.00
N CYS A 133 9.85 26.16 -29.04
CA CYS A 133 10.43 27.41 -29.53
C CYS A 133 10.57 27.45 -31.06
N GLU A 134 10.40 26.31 -31.73
CA GLU A 134 10.49 26.22 -33.18
C GLU A 134 9.31 26.95 -33.90
N GLU A 135 9.49 27.26 -35.17
CA GLU A 135 8.44 27.93 -35.98
C GLU A 135 7.17 27.08 -36.07
N GLU A 136 7.32 25.76 -36.22
CA GLU A 136 6.23 24.78 -36.14
C GLU A 136 6.34 24.01 -34.80
N ILE A 137 5.30 24.11 -33.98
CA ILE A 137 5.26 23.35 -32.71
C ILE A 137 5.18 21.85 -32.98
N PRO A 138 5.79 21.00 -32.13
CA PRO A 138 5.76 19.55 -32.29
C PRO A 138 4.32 19.05 -32.19
N SER A 139 3.98 18.00 -32.93
CA SER A 139 2.69 17.32 -32.73
C SER A 139 2.63 16.65 -31.33
N VAL A 140 1.40 16.41 -30.82
CA VAL A 140 1.22 15.67 -29.55
C VAL A 140 1.97 14.34 -29.56
N LYS A 141 1.97 13.65 -30.71
CA LYS A 141 2.69 12.39 -30.88
C LYS A 141 4.20 12.56 -30.70
N ASN A 142 4.79 13.64 -31.22
CA ASN A 142 6.22 13.91 -31.06
C ASN A 142 6.57 14.17 -29.57
N VAL A 143 5.73 14.94 -28.85
CA VAL A 143 5.90 15.15 -27.40
C VAL A 143 5.80 13.83 -26.64
N GLN A 144 4.85 12.98 -26.99
CA GLN A 144 4.69 11.66 -26.41
C GLN A 144 5.90 10.76 -26.68
N GLU A 145 6.50 10.86 -27.87
CA GLU A 145 7.72 10.12 -28.21
C GLU A 145 8.93 10.60 -27.39
N ILE A 146 9.09 11.90 -27.15
CA ILE A 146 10.13 12.43 -26.24
C ILE A 146 9.97 11.85 -24.84
N LEU A 147 8.75 11.89 -24.27
CA LEU A 147 8.47 11.34 -22.95
C LEU A 147 8.72 9.82 -22.88
N ARG A 148 8.36 9.08 -23.94
CA ARG A 148 8.63 7.64 -24.04
C ARG A 148 10.14 7.36 -24.14
N SER A 149 10.87 8.13 -24.91
CA SER A 149 12.34 8.00 -25.03
C SER A 149 12.99 8.24 -23.68
N TYR A 150 12.61 9.29 -22.96
CA TYR A 150 13.09 9.55 -21.59
C TYR A 150 12.88 8.35 -20.67
N VAL A 151 11.66 7.82 -20.61
CA VAL A 151 11.33 6.66 -19.76
C VAL A 151 12.16 5.43 -20.17
N ASN A 152 12.33 5.20 -21.47
CA ASN A 152 13.07 4.05 -21.99
C ASN A 152 14.58 4.16 -21.78
N ASP A 153 15.16 5.33 -22.06
CA ASP A 153 16.59 5.56 -22.05
C ASP A 153 17.16 5.53 -20.63
N TYR A 154 16.41 6.05 -19.66
CA TYR A 154 16.80 6.08 -18.25
C TYR A 154 16.23 4.92 -17.41
N CYS A 155 15.49 3.98 -18.01
CA CYS A 155 14.89 2.85 -17.30
C CYS A 155 15.92 2.02 -16.51
N GLN A 156 17.09 1.74 -17.10
CA GLN A 156 18.15 0.96 -16.47
C GLN A 156 18.69 1.67 -15.21
N ASP A 157 18.99 2.96 -15.32
CA ASP A 157 19.57 3.74 -14.22
C ASP A 157 18.58 3.92 -13.08
N MET A 158 17.30 4.23 -13.41
CA MET A 158 16.21 4.38 -12.44
C MET A 158 15.92 3.07 -11.71
N MET A 159 15.96 1.93 -12.40
CA MET A 159 15.80 0.61 -11.77
C MET A 159 16.97 0.25 -10.89
N GLU A 160 18.20 0.53 -11.33
CA GLU A 160 19.40 0.26 -10.54
C GLU A 160 19.40 1.07 -9.23
N GLN A 161 19.09 2.36 -9.30
CA GLN A 161 18.98 3.21 -8.12
C GLN A 161 17.91 2.70 -7.17
N ARG A 162 16.72 2.36 -7.69
CA ARG A 162 15.60 1.88 -6.88
C ARG A 162 15.91 0.59 -6.12
N ILE A 163 16.58 -0.36 -6.78
CA ILE A 163 16.99 -1.62 -6.16
C ILE A 163 18.08 -1.38 -5.12
N ALA A 164 19.08 -0.54 -5.45
CA ALA A 164 20.12 -0.16 -4.50
C ALA A 164 19.52 0.48 -3.23
N GLU A 165 18.57 1.42 -3.37
CA GLU A 165 17.86 2.02 -2.24
C GLU A 165 17.14 0.99 -1.37
N GLY A 166 16.62 -0.08 -1.99
CA GLY A 166 15.87 -1.12 -1.31
C GLY A 166 16.71 -2.13 -0.53
N VAL A 167 18.01 -2.28 -0.85
CA VAL A 167 18.86 -3.33 -0.26
C VAL A 167 20.16 -2.84 0.35
N ASP A 168 20.64 -1.63 0.00
CA ASP A 168 21.92 -1.09 0.45
C ASP A 168 21.77 -0.17 1.67
N PRO A 169 22.17 -0.62 2.88
CA PRO A 169 22.11 0.21 4.09
C PRO A 169 23.06 1.43 4.06
N GLY A 170 23.99 1.48 3.10
CA GLY A 170 24.83 2.66 2.88
C GLY A 170 24.08 3.85 2.28
N ARG A 171 22.85 3.64 1.80
CA ARG A 171 21.95 4.72 1.35
C ARG A 171 21.12 5.22 2.52
N ASP A 172 21.75 5.94 3.42
CA ASP A 172 21.33 6.22 4.78
C ASP A 172 20.62 7.56 5.01
N PHE A 173 20.15 8.23 3.94
CA PHE A 173 19.54 9.57 4.03
C PHE A 173 18.49 9.67 5.15
N ALA A 174 17.45 8.82 5.11
CA ALA A 174 16.40 8.82 6.12
C ALA A 174 16.89 8.30 7.48
N VAL A 175 17.78 7.31 7.48
CA VAL A 175 18.39 6.78 8.72
C VAL A 175 19.12 7.88 9.48
N ARG A 176 19.88 8.75 8.80
CA ARG A 176 20.55 9.90 9.44
C ARG A 176 19.55 10.88 10.03
N ILE A 177 18.46 11.21 9.33
CA ILE A 177 17.43 12.09 9.91
C ILE A 177 16.86 11.45 11.17
N VAL A 178 16.48 10.17 11.12
CA VAL A 178 15.92 9.46 12.28
C VAL A 178 16.92 9.41 13.46
N MET A 179 18.19 9.11 13.21
CA MET A 179 19.17 8.85 14.27
C MET A 179 19.84 10.10 14.81
N ASP A 180 20.10 11.09 13.95
CA ASP A 180 20.97 12.23 14.28
C ASP A 180 20.20 13.52 14.60
N SER A 181 18.89 13.61 14.23
CA SER A 181 18.09 14.82 14.51
C SER A 181 17.63 14.89 15.97
N ASP A 182 17.46 16.11 16.45
CA ASP A 182 16.63 16.36 17.64
C ASP A 182 15.16 16.17 17.25
N LEU A 183 14.53 15.07 17.74
CA LEU A 183 13.15 14.73 17.42
C LEU A 183 12.10 15.47 18.26
N ASP A 184 12.54 16.33 19.19
CA ASP A 184 11.66 17.28 19.88
C ASP A 184 11.53 18.62 19.08
N ASP A 185 12.37 18.81 18.07
CA ASP A 185 12.35 19.95 17.16
C ASP A 185 11.73 19.57 15.81
N LEU A 186 10.48 19.95 15.57
CA LEU A 186 9.70 19.57 14.37
C LEU A 186 10.35 19.94 13.03
N ARG A 187 11.45 20.71 13.00
CA ARG A 187 12.18 21.02 11.76
C ARG A 187 12.66 19.77 11.02
N TYR A 188 12.91 18.66 11.73
CA TYR A 188 13.36 17.41 11.11
C TYR A 188 12.34 16.85 10.10
N LEU A 189 11.03 17.02 10.31
CA LEU A 189 9.98 16.54 9.41
C LEU A 189 10.12 17.13 8.00
N TYR A 190 10.56 18.35 7.89
CA TYR A 190 10.68 19.07 6.62
C TYR A 190 11.96 18.73 5.84
N ARG A 191 12.93 18.09 6.50
CA ARG A 191 14.18 17.66 5.85
C ARG A 191 14.01 16.50 4.87
N TYR A 192 12.90 15.79 4.97
CA TYR A 192 12.59 14.70 4.05
C TYR A 192 12.18 15.17 2.65
N GLY A 193 11.75 16.42 2.48
CA GLY A 193 11.22 16.90 1.21
C GLY A 193 9.88 16.24 0.83
N GLU A 194 9.13 15.80 1.82
CA GLU A 194 7.73 15.37 1.70
C GLU A 194 6.78 16.50 2.09
N TYR A 195 5.53 16.40 1.66
CA TYR A 195 4.49 17.26 2.23
C TYR A 195 4.25 16.88 3.69
N VAL A 196 4.22 17.90 4.56
CA VAL A 196 3.99 17.75 5.99
C VAL A 196 2.69 18.45 6.35
N SER A 197 1.71 17.66 6.74
CA SER A 197 0.39 18.13 7.15
C SER A 197 0.27 18.25 8.68
N SER A 198 -0.95 18.53 9.15
CA SER A 198 -1.27 18.49 10.57
C SER A 198 -1.20 17.06 11.14
N ASN A 199 -1.32 16.03 10.31
CA ASN A 199 -1.22 14.65 10.75
C ASN A 199 0.21 14.32 11.19
N GLU A 200 1.22 14.57 10.36
CA GLU A 200 2.63 14.29 10.68
C GLU A 200 3.10 15.10 11.90
N THR A 201 2.79 16.41 11.91
CA THR A 201 3.16 17.27 13.05
C THR A 201 2.45 16.85 14.34
N GLY A 202 1.17 16.49 14.26
CA GLY A 202 0.40 16.09 15.42
C GLY A 202 0.82 14.74 15.99
N VAL A 203 1.15 13.74 15.14
CA VAL A 203 1.75 12.48 15.58
C VAL A 203 3.10 12.72 16.24
N ALA A 204 3.99 13.51 15.62
CA ALA A 204 5.30 13.82 16.18
C ALA A 204 5.18 14.48 17.57
N MET A 205 4.30 15.47 17.73
CA MET A 205 4.04 16.14 19.00
C MET A 205 3.45 15.18 20.05
N PHE A 206 2.53 14.29 19.65
CA PHE A 206 1.96 13.32 20.56
C PHE A 206 3.02 12.34 21.06
N LEU A 207 3.86 11.80 20.18
CA LEU A 207 4.94 10.88 20.54
C LEU A 207 6.02 11.57 21.36
N ALA A 208 6.30 12.88 21.13
CA ALA A 208 7.20 13.66 21.97
C ALA A 208 6.72 13.78 23.42
N GLY A 209 5.41 13.73 23.66
CA GLY A 209 4.80 13.73 24.98
C GLY A 209 4.83 12.38 25.72
N LEU A 210 5.20 11.28 25.05
CA LEU A 210 5.29 9.95 25.67
C LEU A 210 6.66 9.75 26.31
N SER A 211 6.70 8.93 27.37
CA SER A 211 7.97 8.49 27.98
C SER A 211 8.76 7.60 27.01
N GLN A 212 10.09 7.52 27.21
CA GLN A 212 10.92 6.63 26.39
C GLN A 212 10.53 5.15 26.56
N ASP A 213 10.10 4.73 27.74
CA ASP A 213 9.63 3.37 28.02
C ASP A 213 8.36 3.02 27.20
N GLU A 214 7.43 3.98 27.06
CA GLU A 214 6.25 3.82 26.19
C GLU A 214 6.65 3.68 24.72
N ILE A 215 7.53 4.53 24.24
CA ILE A 215 8.06 4.49 22.88
C ILE A 215 8.78 3.16 22.60
N ASP A 216 9.65 2.73 23.54
CA ASP A 216 10.39 1.48 23.41
C ASP A 216 9.45 0.25 23.43
N SER A 217 8.37 0.32 24.20
CA SER A 217 7.34 -0.71 24.24
C SER A 217 6.56 -0.79 22.92
N MET A 218 6.16 0.35 22.37
CA MET A 218 5.48 0.41 21.07
C MET A 218 6.38 -0.16 19.97
N ALA A 219 7.65 0.26 19.90
CA ALA A 219 8.61 -0.24 18.95
C ALA A 219 8.82 -1.77 19.11
N ARG A 220 8.92 -2.25 20.36
CA ARG A 220 9.12 -3.68 20.66
C ARG A 220 7.96 -4.53 20.18
N THR A 221 6.74 -4.03 20.20
CA THR A 221 5.57 -4.77 19.73
C THR A 221 5.79 -5.29 18.31
N TYR A 222 6.23 -4.44 17.38
CA TYR A 222 6.41 -4.88 16.01
C TYR A 222 7.80 -5.44 15.69
N THR A 223 8.87 -5.00 16.38
CA THR A 223 10.19 -5.61 16.19
C THR A 223 10.23 -7.04 16.72
N GLU A 224 9.54 -7.31 17.82
CA GLU A 224 9.38 -8.67 18.33
C GLU A 224 8.45 -9.50 17.44
N GLY A 225 7.34 -8.90 16.92
CA GLY A 225 6.50 -9.52 15.91
C GLY A 225 7.31 -9.98 14.71
N TYR A 226 8.18 -9.11 14.19
CA TYR A 226 9.09 -9.46 13.10
C TYR A 226 9.98 -10.68 13.42
N ARG A 227 10.56 -10.72 14.63
CA ARG A 227 11.37 -11.86 15.11
C ARG A 227 10.54 -13.14 15.24
N ILE A 228 9.33 -13.03 15.79
CA ILE A 228 8.39 -14.16 15.93
C ILE A 228 8.00 -14.71 14.56
N GLY A 229 7.78 -13.86 13.56
CA GLY A 229 7.49 -14.28 12.18
C GLY A 229 8.59 -15.16 11.59
N PHE A 230 9.86 -14.90 11.91
CA PHE A 230 10.95 -15.83 11.54
C PHE A 230 10.85 -17.18 12.27
N ILE A 231 10.50 -17.17 13.56
CA ILE A 231 10.39 -18.40 14.37
C ILE A 231 9.22 -19.25 13.87
N ASN A 232 8.03 -18.67 13.73
CA ASN A 232 6.83 -19.38 13.30
C ASN A 232 6.98 -19.90 11.86
N GLY A 233 7.60 -19.09 10.98
CA GLY A 233 7.93 -19.49 9.61
C GLY A 233 9.11 -20.47 9.51
N ARG A 234 9.70 -20.91 10.65
CA ARG A 234 10.89 -21.81 10.70
C ARG A 234 12.06 -21.27 9.87
N LYS A 235 12.24 -19.95 9.85
CA LYS A 235 13.28 -19.24 9.09
C LYS A 235 14.40 -18.80 10.01
N ASP A 236 15.61 -18.77 9.48
CA ASP A 236 16.81 -18.40 10.25
C ASP A 236 17.14 -16.92 10.09
N ILE A 237 16.75 -16.09 11.06
CA ILE A 237 17.03 -14.65 11.06
C ILE A 237 18.52 -14.33 11.04
N SER A 238 19.40 -15.22 11.54
CA SER A 238 20.85 -14.98 11.59
C SER A 238 21.50 -14.90 10.20
N LYS A 239 20.83 -15.42 9.16
CA LYS A 239 21.26 -15.28 7.77
C LYS A 239 21.02 -13.87 7.22
N LYS A 240 20.19 -13.06 7.85
CA LYS A 240 19.83 -11.73 7.40
C LYS A 240 20.66 -10.67 8.09
N LYS A 241 20.90 -9.55 7.38
CA LYS A 241 21.73 -8.43 7.86
C LYS A 241 21.01 -7.10 7.77
N THR A 242 19.93 -7.02 7.01
CA THR A 242 19.17 -5.78 6.83
C THR A 242 17.68 -6.01 7.02
N VAL A 243 16.99 -4.97 7.47
CA VAL A 243 15.52 -4.88 7.56
C VAL A 243 15.05 -3.61 6.87
N ASN A 244 13.99 -3.69 6.05
CA ASN A 244 13.41 -2.51 5.43
C ASN A 244 12.33 -1.91 6.33
N ILE A 245 12.61 -0.74 6.91
CA ILE A 245 11.63 -0.02 7.73
C ILE A 245 10.83 0.94 6.85
N ARG A 246 9.50 0.83 6.90
CA ARG A 246 8.55 1.67 6.17
C ARG A 246 7.63 2.36 7.16
N TYR A 247 7.41 3.66 6.98
CA TYR A 247 6.59 4.42 7.90
C TYR A 247 6.11 5.74 7.30
N ASN A 248 5.09 6.33 7.91
CA ASN A 248 4.68 7.69 7.62
C ASN A 248 5.40 8.67 8.56
N LEU A 249 5.77 9.85 8.07
CA LEU A 249 6.45 10.87 8.87
C LEU A 249 5.66 11.19 10.14
N GLY A 250 6.37 11.55 11.20
CA GLY A 250 5.82 11.76 12.55
C GLY A 250 6.11 10.59 13.50
N PHE A 251 6.45 9.40 12.99
CA PHE A 251 6.76 8.23 13.80
C PHE A 251 8.26 8.07 14.12
N GLU A 252 9.11 9.03 13.80
CA GLU A 252 10.58 8.91 13.90
C GLU A 252 11.07 8.52 15.30
N ARG A 253 10.40 8.94 16.38
CA ARG A 253 10.77 8.49 17.74
C ARG A 253 10.61 6.99 17.92
N MET A 254 9.50 6.43 17.42
CA MET A 254 9.27 4.99 17.43
C MET A 254 10.22 4.28 16.48
N VAL A 255 10.45 4.83 15.28
CA VAL A 255 11.39 4.27 14.29
C VAL A 255 12.82 4.25 14.84
N ARG A 256 13.27 5.31 15.55
CA ARG A 256 14.57 5.34 16.21
C ARG A 256 14.73 4.21 17.22
N ALA A 257 13.73 4.00 18.07
CA ALA A 257 13.71 2.89 19.02
C ALA A 257 13.76 1.53 18.30
N ALA A 258 12.99 1.38 17.22
CA ALA A 258 12.99 0.17 16.41
C ALA A 258 14.34 -0.09 15.73
N VAL A 259 14.99 0.92 15.18
CA VAL A 259 16.34 0.81 14.61
C VAL A 259 17.32 0.25 15.65
N LEU A 260 17.28 0.78 16.88
CA LEU A 260 18.14 0.28 17.97
C LEU A 260 17.84 -1.17 18.33
N GLN A 261 16.57 -1.56 18.34
CA GLN A 261 16.14 -2.93 18.63
C GLN A 261 16.52 -3.90 17.49
N PHE A 262 16.35 -3.52 16.22
CA PHE A 262 16.79 -4.32 15.09
C PHE A 262 18.30 -4.49 15.02
N ARG A 263 19.07 -3.45 15.36
CA ARG A 263 20.54 -3.55 15.49
C ARG A 263 20.96 -4.55 16.57
N GLN A 264 20.22 -4.64 17.68
CA GLN A 264 20.45 -5.69 18.70
C GLN A 264 20.19 -7.11 18.17
N MET A 265 19.31 -7.23 17.15
CA MET A 265 19.07 -8.51 16.45
C MET A 265 20.10 -8.78 15.33
N GLY A 266 21.03 -7.85 15.07
CA GLY A 266 22.05 -7.94 14.00
C GLY A 266 21.54 -7.46 12.63
N LEU A 267 20.46 -6.67 12.61
CA LEU A 267 19.86 -6.14 11.38
C LEU A 267 20.08 -4.63 11.28
N GLU A 268 20.75 -4.18 10.21
CA GLU A 268 20.86 -2.75 9.88
C GLU A 268 19.60 -2.27 9.13
N PRO A 269 19.12 -1.05 9.42
CA PRO A 269 17.95 -0.51 8.74
C PRO A 269 18.28 -0.11 7.29
N VAL A 270 17.33 -0.41 6.41
CA VAL A 270 17.23 0.16 5.07
C VAL A 270 15.92 0.97 5.04
N ILE A 271 16.03 2.28 4.85
CA ILE A 271 14.89 3.20 4.84
C ILE A 271 14.98 4.04 3.57
N TYR A 272 14.05 3.84 2.66
CA TYR A 272 14.01 4.55 1.39
C TYR A 272 12.63 5.20 1.15
N ARG A 273 12.61 6.21 0.31
CA ARG A 273 11.42 6.95 -0.10
C ARG A 273 10.49 6.11 -0.99
N HIS A 274 9.19 6.37 -0.97
CA HIS A 274 8.31 5.92 -2.04
C HIS A 274 8.79 6.45 -3.41
N ALA A 275 8.43 5.74 -4.49
CA ALA A 275 8.98 6.05 -5.82
C ALA A 275 8.47 7.39 -6.37
N SER A 276 9.39 8.19 -6.92
CA SER A 276 9.10 9.49 -7.53
C SER A 276 9.09 9.46 -9.06
N HIS A 277 9.89 8.58 -9.68
CA HIS A 277 9.94 8.42 -11.13
C HIS A 277 8.76 7.63 -11.69
N ALA A 278 8.28 7.98 -12.88
CA ALA A 278 7.24 7.26 -13.59
C ALA A 278 7.57 5.78 -13.85
N VAL A 279 8.85 5.43 -14.07
CA VAL A 279 9.30 4.03 -14.25
C VAL A 279 8.98 3.17 -13.03
N ASN A 280 9.10 3.73 -11.83
CA ASN A 280 8.97 3.00 -10.56
C ASN A 280 7.71 3.36 -9.78
N ARG A 281 7.08 4.48 -10.08
CA ARG A 281 5.80 4.89 -9.51
C ARG A 281 4.73 3.93 -10.01
N GLY A 282 4.03 3.27 -9.11
CA GLY A 282 3.04 2.27 -9.47
C GLY A 282 1.82 2.31 -8.56
N GLY A 283 0.64 2.38 -9.17
CA GLY A 283 -0.64 2.24 -8.49
C GLY A 283 -0.84 3.19 -7.31
N ASN A 284 -1.63 2.73 -6.34
CA ASN A 284 -1.99 3.50 -5.15
C ASN A 284 -1.04 3.25 -3.96
N ALA A 285 -0.14 2.27 -4.06
CA ALA A 285 0.74 1.90 -2.95
C ALA A 285 1.98 2.78 -2.88
N ARG A 286 2.15 3.49 -1.79
CA ARG A 286 3.35 4.26 -1.46
C ARG A 286 4.31 3.39 -0.64
N ILE A 287 5.24 2.70 -1.28
CA ILE A 287 6.18 1.80 -0.62
C ILE A 287 7.47 2.54 -0.24
N GLY A 288 7.74 2.65 1.05
CA GLY A 288 8.89 3.34 1.62
C GLY A 288 8.50 4.21 2.79
N PHE A 289 9.28 5.26 3.10
CA PHE A 289 8.77 6.33 3.94
C PHE A 289 7.92 7.30 3.11
N THR A 290 6.91 7.90 3.73
CA THR A 290 5.95 8.80 3.07
C THR A 290 5.61 9.97 3.98
N GLY A 291 5.37 11.13 3.38
CA GLY A 291 4.72 12.26 4.04
C GLY A 291 3.21 12.25 3.87
N GLY A 292 2.57 13.33 4.23
CA GLY A 292 1.15 13.57 4.03
C GLY A 292 0.75 13.64 2.55
N ILE A 293 -0.54 13.53 2.30
CA ILE A 293 -1.13 13.67 0.98
C ILE A 293 -1.66 15.10 0.84
N ALA A 294 -1.06 15.88 -0.06
CA ALA A 294 -1.49 17.26 -0.29
C ALA A 294 -2.89 17.33 -0.94
N ASN A 295 -3.20 16.36 -1.82
CA ASN A 295 -4.50 16.23 -2.46
C ASN A 295 -4.72 14.80 -2.96
N PRO A 296 -5.63 14.02 -2.36
CA PRO A 296 -5.93 12.66 -2.82
C PRO A 296 -6.44 12.60 -4.27
N GLN A 297 -7.12 13.66 -4.75
CA GLN A 297 -7.60 13.73 -6.13
C GLN A 297 -6.45 13.78 -7.14
N TYR A 298 -5.35 14.48 -6.81
CA TYR A 298 -4.16 14.48 -7.64
C TYR A 298 -3.56 13.07 -7.78
N ASP A 299 -3.41 12.36 -6.68
CA ASP A 299 -2.89 10.98 -6.71
C ASP A 299 -3.80 10.04 -7.52
N TYR A 300 -5.12 10.20 -7.38
CA TYR A 300 -6.10 9.45 -8.16
C TYR A 300 -6.03 9.75 -9.66
N ASP A 301 -5.93 11.01 -10.04
CA ASP A 301 -5.84 11.44 -11.44
C ASP A 301 -4.60 10.88 -12.14
N HIS A 302 -3.49 10.72 -11.41
CA HIS A 302 -2.18 10.28 -11.94
C HIS A 302 -1.86 8.80 -11.72
N ARG A 303 -2.80 8.00 -11.16
CA ARG A 303 -2.58 6.59 -10.84
C ARG A 303 -2.27 5.67 -12.04
N GLN A 304 -2.65 6.11 -13.23
CA GLN A 304 -2.47 5.36 -14.47
C GLN A 304 -1.62 6.10 -15.53
N ASP A 305 -0.76 7.01 -15.11
CA ASP A 305 0.13 7.76 -16.01
C ASP A 305 1.02 6.86 -16.86
N SER A 306 1.31 5.63 -16.40
CA SER A 306 2.03 4.62 -17.16
C SER A 306 1.35 4.26 -18.50
N ALA A 307 0.07 4.56 -18.68
CA ALA A 307 -0.63 4.37 -19.96
C ALA A 307 0.04 5.13 -21.12
N LEU A 308 0.81 6.19 -20.83
CA LEU A 308 1.59 6.92 -21.83
C LEU A 308 2.63 6.02 -22.52
N PHE A 309 3.29 5.14 -21.76
CA PHE A 309 4.49 4.42 -22.22
C PHE A 309 4.44 2.90 -22.06
N LEU A 310 3.43 2.35 -21.36
CA LEU A 310 3.34 0.92 -21.08
C LEU A 310 3.00 0.14 -22.36
N ASP A 311 4.00 -0.55 -22.89
CA ASP A 311 3.92 -1.48 -24.00
C ASP A 311 4.80 -2.71 -23.75
N SER A 312 4.74 -3.71 -24.61
CA SER A 312 5.51 -4.96 -24.46
C SER A 312 7.02 -4.76 -24.47
N ASP A 313 7.52 -3.72 -25.13
CA ASP A 313 8.96 -3.46 -25.20
C ASP A 313 9.46 -2.78 -23.92
N PHE A 314 8.66 -1.89 -23.35
CA PHE A 314 8.93 -1.32 -22.03
C PHE A 314 8.90 -2.40 -20.94
N VAL A 315 7.90 -3.32 -20.93
CA VAL A 315 7.84 -4.44 -19.99
C VAL A 315 9.12 -5.25 -20.03
N LYS A 316 9.55 -5.71 -21.21
CA LYS A 316 10.80 -6.47 -21.39
C LYS A 316 12.04 -5.69 -20.94
N ARG A 317 12.08 -4.38 -21.23
CA ARG A 317 13.20 -3.51 -20.84
C ARG A 317 13.25 -3.39 -19.32
N LYS A 318 12.13 -3.09 -18.67
CA LYS A 318 12.07 -2.93 -17.22
C LYS A 318 12.46 -4.21 -16.48
N LEU A 319 11.92 -5.37 -16.89
CA LEU A 319 12.27 -6.66 -16.31
C LEU A 319 13.76 -6.99 -16.47
N ARG A 320 14.36 -6.73 -17.65
CA ARG A 320 15.79 -6.89 -17.86
C ARG A 320 16.61 -5.95 -16.99
N SER A 321 16.23 -4.68 -16.91
CA SER A 321 16.88 -3.69 -16.06
C SER A 321 16.86 -4.10 -14.60
N MET A 322 15.71 -4.58 -14.14
CA MET A 322 15.50 -5.09 -12.78
C MET A 322 16.40 -6.30 -12.49
N GLN A 323 16.45 -7.27 -13.40
CA GLN A 323 17.33 -8.45 -13.26
C GLN A 323 18.80 -8.04 -13.22
N THR A 324 19.25 -7.14 -14.11
CA THR A 324 20.62 -6.63 -14.15
C THR A 324 20.99 -5.94 -12.85
N ALA A 325 20.09 -5.11 -12.31
CA ALA A 325 20.32 -4.42 -11.05
C ALA A 325 20.40 -5.38 -9.85
N TYR A 326 19.51 -6.37 -9.78
CA TYR A 326 19.59 -7.39 -8.72
C TYR A 326 20.86 -8.25 -8.83
N GLU A 327 21.34 -8.57 -10.05
CA GLU A 327 22.62 -9.26 -10.18
C GLU A 327 23.78 -8.42 -9.61
N LYS A 328 23.77 -7.11 -9.85
CA LYS A 328 24.77 -6.18 -9.31
C LYS A 328 24.74 -6.12 -7.78
N TYR A 329 23.56 -6.17 -7.18
CA TYR A 329 23.34 -6.06 -5.73
C TYR A 329 22.98 -7.40 -5.08
N ARG A 330 23.31 -8.52 -5.73
CA ARG A 330 22.93 -9.89 -5.31
C ARG A 330 23.25 -10.17 -3.84
N ASP A 331 24.45 -9.85 -3.39
CA ASP A 331 24.91 -10.16 -2.02
C ASP A 331 24.13 -9.35 -0.97
N LEU A 332 23.73 -8.12 -1.29
CA LEU A 332 22.89 -7.30 -0.41
C LEU A 332 21.44 -7.76 -0.42
N ALA A 333 20.94 -8.17 -1.57
CA ALA A 333 19.58 -8.71 -1.69
C ALA A 333 19.43 -10.05 -0.95
N ASP A 334 20.42 -10.94 -1.01
CA ASP A 334 20.39 -12.25 -0.34
C ASP A 334 20.32 -12.13 1.20
N VAL A 335 20.95 -11.11 1.78
CA VAL A 335 20.92 -10.86 3.23
C VAL A 335 19.77 -9.96 3.69
N HIS A 336 18.87 -9.57 2.79
CA HIS A 336 17.72 -8.74 3.14
C HIS A 336 16.64 -9.56 3.84
N GLY A 337 16.19 -9.09 5.03
CA GLY A 337 15.27 -9.83 5.90
C GLY A 337 13.78 -9.55 5.64
N GLY A 338 13.48 -8.56 4.81
CA GLY A 338 12.11 -8.16 4.50
C GLY A 338 11.65 -6.89 5.23
N PRO A 339 10.38 -6.45 5.01
CA PRO A 339 9.88 -5.19 5.52
C PRO A 339 9.35 -5.27 6.96
N ALA A 340 9.50 -4.15 7.69
CA ALA A 340 8.82 -3.85 8.95
C ALA A 340 8.10 -2.51 8.77
N CYS A 341 6.76 -2.54 8.76
CA CYS A 341 5.93 -1.44 8.34
C CYS A 341 5.14 -0.84 9.51
N ILE A 342 5.09 0.50 9.56
CA ILE A 342 4.14 1.26 10.37
C ILE A 342 3.19 1.93 9.39
N GLU A 343 1.93 1.52 9.39
CA GLU A 343 0.87 2.12 8.60
C GLU A 343 0.12 3.17 9.40
N THR A 344 -0.51 4.11 8.73
CA THR A 344 -1.36 5.13 9.36
C THR A 344 -2.78 5.05 8.85
N PHE A 345 -3.72 5.51 9.68
CA PHE A 345 -5.13 5.55 9.35
C PHE A 345 -5.83 6.68 10.11
N GLY A 346 -7.03 7.02 9.69
CA GLY A 346 -7.87 7.98 10.38
C GLY A 346 -8.24 9.19 9.54
N GLU A 347 -7.69 9.29 8.33
CA GLU A 347 -8.10 10.31 7.37
C GLU A 347 -9.55 10.13 6.96
N GLU A 348 -10.21 11.23 6.56
CA GLU A 348 -11.57 11.17 6.03
C GLU A 348 -11.61 10.34 4.75
N PRO A 349 -12.62 9.46 4.61
CA PRO A 349 -12.77 8.65 3.40
C PRO A 349 -12.90 9.54 2.16
N PHE A 350 -12.05 9.29 1.17
CA PHE A 350 -11.99 10.04 -0.06
C PHE A 350 -12.96 9.48 -1.12
N SER A 351 -13.68 10.39 -1.80
CA SER A 351 -14.54 10.03 -2.92
C SER A 351 -13.97 10.66 -4.20
N PRO A 352 -13.29 9.88 -5.05
CA PRO A 352 -12.64 10.40 -6.24
C PRO A 352 -13.63 10.84 -7.31
N GLN A 353 -13.24 11.85 -8.09
CA GLN A 353 -13.92 12.25 -9.32
C GLN A 353 -13.15 11.72 -10.52
N ALA A 354 -13.74 10.83 -11.30
CA ALA A 354 -13.15 10.36 -12.54
C ALA A 354 -13.09 11.48 -13.57
N LYS A 355 -11.94 11.63 -14.23
CA LYS A 355 -11.71 12.65 -15.29
C LYS A 355 -11.38 11.95 -16.61
N PRO A 356 -12.19 12.13 -17.65
CA PRO A 356 -11.93 11.54 -18.98
C PRO A 356 -10.60 11.96 -19.59
N GLU A 357 -10.08 13.12 -19.17
CA GLU A 357 -8.82 13.69 -19.63
C GLU A 357 -7.59 13.02 -18.98
N ALA A 358 -7.75 12.31 -17.86
CA ALA A 358 -6.66 11.57 -17.23
C ALA A 358 -6.20 10.39 -18.10
N TRP A 359 -4.96 9.94 -17.89
CA TRP A 359 -4.47 8.70 -18.49
C TRP A 359 -5.23 7.51 -17.93
N THR A 360 -5.62 6.58 -18.81
CA THR A 360 -6.30 5.34 -18.44
C THR A 360 -5.69 4.18 -19.21
N LEU A 361 -5.39 3.08 -18.50
CA LEU A 361 -4.88 1.86 -19.12
C LEU A 361 -5.96 1.22 -20.01
N THR A 362 -5.59 0.87 -21.22
CA THR A 362 -6.43 0.03 -22.08
C THR A 362 -6.45 -1.40 -21.55
N GLU A 363 -7.42 -2.22 -21.96
CA GLU A 363 -7.49 -3.63 -21.58
C GLU A 363 -6.18 -4.39 -21.91
N ALA A 364 -5.55 -4.08 -23.04
CA ALA A 364 -4.27 -4.66 -23.40
C ALA A 364 -3.14 -4.23 -22.47
N GLN A 365 -3.14 -2.96 -22.04
CA GLN A 365 -2.14 -2.46 -21.10
C GLN A 365 -2.34 -2.98 -19.67
N GLN A 366 -3.58 -3.22 -19.27
CA GLN A 366 -3.86 -3.88 -17.97
C GLN A 366 -3.26 -5.29 -17.94
N LYS A 367 -3.43 -6.06 -19.01
CA LYS A 367 -2.77 -7.38 -19.14
C LYS A 367 -1.26 -7.28 -19.06
N LEU A 368 -0.65 -6.30 -19.73
CA LEU A 368 0.79 -6.06 -19.64
C LEU A 368 1.23 -5.63 -18.23
N LYS A 369 0.40 -4.88 -17.52
CA LYS A 369 0.68 -4.50 -16.13
C LYS A 369 0.68 -5.73 -15.22
N VAL A 370 -0.31 -6.61 -15.33
CA VAL A 370 -0.37 -7.88 -14.58
C VAL A 370 0.85 -8.74 -14.91
N GLU A 371 1.23 -8.89 -16.19
CA GLU A 371 2.44 -9.59 -16.61
C GLU A 371 3.70 -8.98 -15.96
N LEU A 372 3.85 -7.65 -16.02
CA LEU A 372 4.98 -6.95 -15.43
C LEU A 372 5.06 -7.16 -13.90
N ASP A 373 3.94 -7.04 -13.20
CA ASP A 373 3.88 -7.20 -11.74
C ASP A 373 4.24 -8.65 -11.36
N ASN A 374 3.71 -9.62 -12.09
CA ASN A 374 3.96 -11.05 -11.92
C ASN A 374 5.44 -11.41 -12.13
N GLU A 375 6.01 -11.05 -13.25
CA GLU A 375 7.41 -11.29 -13.57
C GLU A 375 8.37 -10.55 -12.60
N SER A 376 8.02 -9.33 -12.21
CA SER A 376 8.76 -8.57 -11.20
C SER A 376 8.80 -9.28 -9.87
N GLY A 377 7.66 -9.81 -9.41
CA GLY A 377 7.55 -10.61 -8.18
C GLY A 377 8.47 -11.82 -8.19
N GLN A 378 8.52 -12.55 -9.31
CA GLN A 378 9.43 -13.69 -9.47
C GLN A 378 10.91 -13.29 -9.45
N ILE A 379 11.25 -12.17 -10.10
CA ILE A 379 12.63 -11.64 -10.05
C ILE A 379 12.98 -11.31 -8.59
N VAL A 380 12.12 -10.59 -7.86
CA VAL A 380 12.37 -10.28 -6.44
C VAL A 380 12.59 -11.56 -5.63
N ASN A 381 11.71 -12.54 -5.76
CA ASN A 381 11.78 -13.79 -4.98
C ASN A 381 13.03 -14.63 -5.29
N ARG A 382 13.63 -14.48 -6.47
CA ARG A 382 14.89 -15.14 -6.84
C ARG A 382 16.08 -14.61 -6.04
N TYR A 383 16.09 -13.31 -5.73
CA TYR A 383 17.22 -12.64 -5.05
C TYR A 383 16.93 -12.41 -3.56
N ILE A 384 15.72 -12.05 -3.21
CA ILE A 384 15.23 -11.92 -1.84
C ILE A 384 14.26 -13.08 -1.58
N LYS A 385 14.84 -14.23 -1.21
CA LYS A 385 14.11 -15.49 -1.13
C LYS A 385 12.94 -15.44 -0.15
N GLY A 386 11.75 -15.83 -0.60
CA GLY A 386 10.52 -15.80 0.20
C GLY A 386 10.57 -16.71 1.43
N ASP A 387 11.22 -17.87 1.30
CA ASP A 387 11.44 -18.86 2.37
C ASP A 387 12.49 -18.44 3.40
N GLU A 388 13.22 -17.35 3.17
CA GLU A 388 14.24 -16.84 4.09
C GLU A 388 13.92 -15.45 4.65
N ARG A 389 12.83 -14.80 4.22
CA ARG A 389 12.41 -13.47 4.70
C ARG A 389 11.14 -13.53 5.52
N SER A 390 10.90 -12.49 6.30
CA SER A 390 9.64 -12.26 6.99
C SER A 390 9.17 -10.84 6.72
N PHE A 391 8.04 -10.47 7.28
CA PHE A 391 7.57 -9.09 7.33
C PHE A 391 6.81 -8.88 8.65
N THR A 392 6.55 -7.62 8.98
CA THR A 392 5.58 -7.27 10.02
C THR A 392 4.94 -5.95 9.68
N ILE A 393 3.67 -5.81 10.03
CA ILE A 393 2.91 -4.59 9.83
C ILE A 393 2.16 -4.27 11.13
N ILE A 394 2.23 -2.99 11.53
CA ILE A 394 1.47 -2.43 12.65
C ILE A 394 0.84 -1.12 12.22
N ALA A 395 -0.36 -0.80 12.70
CA ALA A 395 -1.03 0.42 12.31
C ALA A 395 -1.33 1.34 13.51
N TYR A 396 -1.28 2.65 13.28
CA TYR A 396 -1.59 3.69 14.26
C TYR A 396 -2.41 4.83 13.66
N PRO A 397 -3.29 5.46 14.45
CA PRO A 397 -4.11 6.55 13.96
C PRO A 397 -3.31 7.85 13.80
N VAL A 398 -3.80 8.72 12.90
CA VAL A 398 -3.36 10.11 12.76
C VAL A 398 -4.38 11.09 13.38
N PRO A 399 -4.00 12.35 13.68
CA PRO A 399 -4.89 13.34 14.31
C PRO A 399 -6.22 13.59 13.60
N GLU A 400 -6.30 13.42 12.28
CA GLU A 400 -7.53 13.57 11.49
C GLU A 400 -8.62 12.56 11.86
N ILE A 401 -8.29 11.52 12.63
CA ILE A 401 -9.28 10.57 13.15
C ILE A 401 -10.33 11.26 14.02
N GLY A 402 -10.01 12.40 14.63
CA GLY A 402 -10.93 13.26 15.35
C GLY A 402 -10.37 13.81 16.66
N GLU A 403 -11.18 14.63 17.34
CA GLU A 403 -10.78 15.34 18.58
C GLU A 403 -10.26 14.42 19.70
N LYS A 404 -10.69 13.14 19.69
CA LYS A 404 -10.26 12.12 20.66
C LYS A 404 -8.98 11.37 20.23
N PHE A 405 -8.23 11.90 19.29
CA PHE A 405 -7.00 11.27 18.77
C PHE A 405 -6.09 10.70 19.87
N PRO A 406 -5.74 11.43 20.96
CA PRO A 406 -4.85 10.89 22.00
C PRO A 406 -5.44 9.67 22.74
N GLU A 407 -6.76 9.63 22.92
CA GLU A 407 -7.46 8.52 23.58
C GLU A 407 -7.52 7.32 22.64
N ILE A 408 -7.89 7.56 21.37
CA ILE A 408 -7.97 6.54 20.34
C ILE A 408 -6.58 5.93 20.11
N PHE A 409 -5.53 6.75 20.03
CA PHE A 409 -4.17 6.25 19.87
C PHE A 409 -3.77 5.29 20.99
N ARG A 410 -4.04 5.65 22.25
CA ARG A 410 -3.77 4.76 23.39
C ARG A 410 -4.61 3.47 23.36
N GLU A 411 -5.83 3.54 22.87
CA GLU A 411 -6.69 2.35 22.70
C GLU A 411 -6.13 1.42 21.62
N ILE A 412 -5.65 1.98 20.49
CA ILE A 412 -4.99 1.20 19.44
C ILE A 412 -3.68 0.58 19.94
N VAL A 413 -2.90 1.27 20.78
CA VAL A 413 -1.73 0.66 21.43
C VAL A 413 -2.13 -0.58 22.22
N LYS A 414 -3.24 -0.55 22.98
CA LYS A 414 -3.72 -1.73 23.71
C LYS A 414 -4.18 -2.84 22.77
N ILE A 415 -4.90 -2.49 21.70
CA ILE A 415 -5.33 -3.46 20.68
C ILE A 415 -4.13 -4.14 20.04
N ASN A 416 -3.08 -3.38 19.70
CA ASN A 416 -1.85 -3.90 19.12
C ASN A 416 -1.05 -4.79 20.09
N THR A 417 -1.28 -4.69 21.39
CA THR A 417 -0.59 -5.43 22.45
C THR A 417 -1.46 -6.47 23.15
N LEU A 418 -2.57 -6.90 22.54
CA LEU A 418 -3.41 -7.98 23.05
C LEU A 418 -2.59 -9.28 23.28
N ASP A 419 -2.99 -10.06 24.26
CA ASP A 419 -2.33 -11.34 24.58
C ASP A 419 -2.47 -12.34 23.43
N TYR A 420 -1.51 -12.33 22.52
CA TYR A 420 -1.52 -13.19 21.33
C TYR A 420 -1.54 -14.68 21.68
N LYS A 421 -1.00 -15.10 22.85
CA LYS A 421 -1.04 -16.50 23.28
C LYS A 421 -2.45 -16.92 23.71
N LEU A 422 -3.23 -16.01 24.25
CA LEU A 422 -4.66 -16.26 24.52
C LEU A 422 -5.40 -16.44 23.20
N TYR A 423 -5.21 -15.53 22.25
CA TYR A 423 -5.83 -15.61 20.93
C TYR A 423 -5.40 -16.86 20.17
N GLU A 424 -4.11 -17.22 20.19
CA GLU A 424 -3.58 -18.45 19.61
C GLU A 424 -4.38 -19.69 20.06
N ARG A 425 -4.63 -19.82 21.38
CA ARG A 425 -5.41 -20.96 21.93
C ARG A 425 -6.86 -20.93 21.50
N ILE A 426 -7.50 -19.76 21.54
CA ILE A 426 -8.92 -19.62 21.13
C ILE A 426 -9.08 -19.91 19.64
N GLN A 427 -8.23 -19.33 18.83
CA GLN A 427 -8.21 -19.53 17.38
C GLN A 427 -7.92 -20.99 17.02
N GLN A 428 -7.05 -21.64 17.78
CA GLN A 428 -6.78 -23.06 17.62
C GLN A 428 -8.03 -23.92 17.85
N THR A 429 -8.88 -23.58 18.84
CA THR A 429 -10.18 -24.26 19.07
C THR A 429 -11.13 -24.08 17.89
N ILE A 430 -11.15 -22.91 17.27
CA ILE A 430 -11.95 -22.65 16.06
C ILE A 430 -11.42 -23.48 14.89
N ILE A 431 -10.11 -23.50 14.67
CA ILE A 431 -9.45 -24.28 13.62
C ILE A 431 -9.75 -25.77 13.77
N GLU A 432 -9.60 -26.32 14.99
CA GLU A 432 -9.88 -27.74 15.25
C GLU A 432 -11.33 -28.11 14.91
N THR A 433 -12.28 -27.19 15.12
CA THR A 433 -13.68 -27.40 14.74
C THR A 433 -13.85 -27.34 13.22
N LEU A 434 -13.23 -26.35 12.55
CA LEU A 434 -13.28 -26.21 11.10
C LEU A 434 -12.63 -27.38 10.37
N ASP A 435 -11.53 -27.92 10.89
CA ASP A 435 -10.81 -29.06 10.30
C ASP A 435 -11.61 -30.40 10.39
N THR A 436 -12.73 -30.44 11.11
CA THR A 436 -13.61 -31.62 11.18
C THR A 436 -14.64 -31.71 10.05
N CYS A 437 -14.71 -30.73 9.17
CA CYS A 437 -15.73 -30.65 8.12
C CYS A 437 -15.14 -30.21 6.78
N GLN A 438 -15.94 -30.39 5.71
CA GLN A 438 -15.62 -29.87 4.38
C GLN A 438 -16.44 -28.64 4.00
N TRP A 439 -17.46 -28.29 4.77
CA TRP A 439 -18.41 -27.24 4.42
C TRP A 439 -18.64 -26.29 5.60
N VAL A 440 -18.62 -24.99 5.31
CA VAL A 440 -18.96 -23.93 6.25
C VAL A 440 -20.11 -23.11 5.70
N GLU A 441 -21.19 -22.96 6.48
CA GLU A 441 -22.34 -22.12 6.15
C GLU A 441 -22.21 -20.77 6.86
N ILE A 442 -22.39 -19.68 6.11
CA ILE A 442 -22.39 -18.32 6.64
C ILE A 442 -23.70 -17.64 6.28
N LYS A 443 -24.41 -17.11 7.27
CA LYS A 443 -25.69 -16.39 7.08
C LYS A 443 -25.67 -15.01 7.71
N GLY A 444 -26.20 -14.05 6.97
CA GLY A 444 -26.47 -12.70 7.46
C GLY A 444 -27.73 -12.62 8.33
N ARG A 445 -27.95 -11.46 8.95
CA ARG A 445 -29.15 -11.12 9.71
C ARG A 445 -29.51 -9.64 9.57
N ASP A 446 -30.68 -9.26 10.09
CA ASP A 446 -31.12 -7.86 10.20
C ASP A 446 -31.05 -7.09 8.85
N GLY A 447 -31.39 -7.79 7.74
CA GLY A 447 -31.39 -7.25 6.38
C GLY A 447 -30.05 -7.39 5.64
N ASN A 448 -29.04 -8.03 6.24
CA ASN A 448 -27.90 -8.56 5.50
C ASN A 448 -28.31 -9.87 4.84
N GLU A 449 -28.15 -9.96 3.52
CA GLU A 449 -28.65 -11.08 2.69
C GLU A 449 -27.58 -12.15 2.45
N THR A 450 -26.48 -12.14 3.21
CA THR A 450 -25.43 -13.16 3.07
C THR A 450 -26.00 -14.56 3.27
N ASP A 451 -25.75 -15.43 2.32
CA ASP A 451 -26.03 -16.85 2.35
C ASP A 451 -24.96 -17.58 1.50
N LEU A 452 -23.86 -17.93 2.17
CA LEU A 452 -22.66 -18.51 1.56
C LEU A 452 -22.43 -19.93 2.07
N ILE A 453 -21.97 -20.77 1.18
CA ILE A 453 -21.35 -22.07 1.49
C ILE A 453 -19.89 -22.00 1.02
N ILE A 454 -18.97 -22.32 1.92
CA ILE A 454 -17.53 -22.41 1.66
C ILE A 454 -17.13 -23.88 1.68
N HIS A 455 -16.43 -24.32 0.64
CA HIS A 455 -15.86 -25.66 0.55
C HIS A 455 -14.38 -25.64 0.99
N LEU A 456 -14.04 -26.53 1.92
CA LEU A 456 -12.69 -26.65 2.48
C LEU A 456 -11.96 -27.86 1.87
N HIS A 457 -10.63 -27.79 1.83
CA HIS A 457 -9.83 -28.91 1.35
C HIS A 457 -9.95 -30.13 2.27
N THR A 458 -9.93 -31.32 1.67
CA THR A 458 -9.91 -32.58 2.41
C THR A 458 -8.55 -32.78 3.05
N LEU A 459 -8.52 -32.98 4.38
CA LEU A 459 -7.29 -33.29 5.13
C LEU A 459 -7.00 -34.80 5.05
N GLU A 460 -5.80 -35.17 4.61
CA GLU A 460 -5.36 -36.58 4.58
C GLU A 460 -4.96 -37.05 6.01
N ASP A 461 -4.34 -36.20 6.78
CA ASP A 461 -3.86 -36.48 8.16
C ASP A 461 -4.04 -35.24 9.04
N VAL A 462 -5.16 -35.17 9.75
CA VAL A 462 -5.51 -34.07 10.65
C VAL A 462 -4.51 -33.86 11.80
N THR A 463 -3.62 -34.83 12.06
CA THR A 463 -2.57 -34.68 13.07
C THR A 463 -1.35 -33.90 12.56
N LYS A 464 -1.22 -33.76 11.24
CA LYS A 464 -0.09 -33.10 10.57
C LYS A 464 -0.49 -31.92 9.70
N GLN A 465 -1.76 -31.87 9.30
CA GLN A 465 -2.30 -30.92 8.35
C GLN A 465 -3.45 -30.12 8.95
N THR A 466 -3.66 -28.93 8.44
CA THR A 466 -4.78 -28.06 8.75
C THR A 466 -5.17 -27.24 7.51
N ASN A 467 -6.43 -26.81 7.42
CA ASN A 467 -6.90 -25.89 6.40
C ASN A 467 -6.65 -24.42 6.73
N PHE A 468 -6.57 -24.08 8.01
CA PHE A 468 -6.56 -22.68 8.43
C PHE A 468 -5.22 -22.27 9.03
N GLU A 469 -4.77 -21.07 8.70
CA GLU A 469 -3.70 -20.39 9.41
C GLU A 469 -4.23 -19.79 10.70
N ASN A 470 -3.51 -20.00 11.78
CA ASN A 470 -3.74 -19.35 13.08
C ASN A 470 -2.94 -18.04 13.10
N CYS A 471 -3.54 -16.94 12.63
CA CYS A 471 -2.88 -15.65 12.51
C CYS A 471 -2.76 -14.99 13.90
N VAL A 472 -1.56 -15.02 14.43
CA VAL A 472 -1.19 -14.35 15.69
C VAL A 472 -0.43 -13.06 15.43
N ALA A 473 -0.11 -12.28 16.47
CA ALA A 473 0.59 -11.00 16.34
C ALA A 473 2.09 -11.18 16.06
N ASP A 474 2.41 -11.75 14.91
CA ASP A 474 3.78 -11.89 14.38
C ASP A 474 3.96 -11.04 13.11
N VAL A 475 3.37 -11.43 12.00
CA VAL A 475 3.46 -10.67 10.73
C VAL A 475 2.43 -9.54 10.68
N ASN A 476 1.17 -9.78 11.06
CA ASN A 476 0.08 -8.80 11.07
C ASN A 476 -0.32 -8.43 12.49
N ILE A 477 -0.15 -7.16 12.89
CA ILE A 477 -0.52 -6.64 14.20
C ILE A 477 -1.66 -5.63 14.05
N PRO A 478 -2.79 -5.84 14.75
CA PRO A 478 -3.04 -6.73 15.87
C PRO A 478 -3.35 -8.18 15.49
N VAL A 479 -3.32 -9.06 16.50
CA VAL A 479 -3.79 -10.44 16.43
C VAL A 479 -5.28 -10.49 16.10
N GLY A 480 -5.72 -11.58 15.47
CA GLY A 480 -7.12 -11.89 15.56
C GLY A 480 -7.84 -12.41 14.32
N GLU A 481 -7.33 -13.49 13.71
CA GLU A 481 -8.07 -14.20 12.67
C GLU A 481 -7.60 -15.63 12.48
N VAL A 482 -8.47 -16.44 11.88
CA VAL A 482 -8.14 -17.72 11.26
C VAL A 482 -8.59 -17.67 9.81
N PHE A 483 -7.71 -17.99 8.86
CA PHE A 483 -7.98 -17.85 7.45
C PHE A 483 -7.56 -19.06 6.61
N THR A 484 -8.17 -19.21 5.44
CA THR A 484 -7.92 -20.30 4.48
C THR A 484 -8.13 -19.84 3.05
N SER A 485 -7.46 -20.46 2.10
CA SER A 485 -7.83 -20.38 0.69
C SER A 485 -8.79 -21.53 0.38
N PRO A 486 -10.09 -21.25 0.11
CA PRO A 486 -11.09 -22.31 -0.07
C PRO A 486 -10.93 -23.05 -1.40
N GLU A 487 -11.45 -24.28 -1.50
CA GLU A 487 -11.74 -24.89 -2.79
C GLU A 487 -12.85 -24.11 -3.49
N LEU A 488 -12.65 -23.76 -4.77
CA LEU A 488 -13.62 -22.97 -5.52
C LEU A 488 -14.82 -23.81 -5.93
N ALA A 489 -14.59 -25.07 -6.32
CA ALA A 489 -15.65 -26.01 -6.66
C ALA A 489 -16.53 -26.26 -5.43
N GLY A 490 -17.82 -25.92 -5.53
CA GLY A 490 -18.77 -26.06 -4.42
C GLY A 490 -18.89 -24.83 -3.52
N THR A 491 -17.93 -23.91 -3.55
CA THR A 491 -18.06 -22.60 -2.88
C THR A 491 -19.00 -21.71 -3.67
N GLY A 492 -20.01 -21.11 -3.02
CA GLY A 492 -20.97 -20.26 -3.70
C GLY A 492 -22.05 -19.67 -2.81
N GLY A 493 -22.88 -18.80 -3.39
CA GLY A 493 -23.95 -18.09 -2.73
C GLY A 493 -23.82 -16.58 -2.83
N VAL A 494 -24.34 -15.87 -1.86
CA VAL A 494 -24.39 -14.40 -1.83
C VAL A 494 -23.59 -13.88 -0.64
N LEU A 495 -22.64 -12.99 -0.92
CA LEU A 495 -22.00 -12.12 0.06
C LEU A 495 -22.67 -10.75 0.00
N HIS A 496 -23.16 -10.23 1.11
CA HIS A 496 -23.75 -8.92 1.21
C HIS A 496 -23.23 -8.17 2.43
N VAL A 497 -22.88 -6.90 2.27
CA VAL A 497 -22.52 -5.99 3.36
C VAL A 497 -23.21 -4.65 3.15
N LYS A 498 -23.94 -4.16 4.15
CA LYS A 498 -24.69 -2.90 4.03
C LYS A 498 -23.78 -1.70 3.84
N LYS A 499 -22.61 -1.71 4.48
CA LYS A 499 -21.65 -0.63 4.39
C LYS A 499 -20.25 -1.18 4.66
N VAL A 500 -19.35 -0.99 3.70
CA VAL A 500 -17.95 -1.39 3.83
C VAL A 500 -17.04 -0.32 3.19
N TYR A 501 -15.81 -0.23 3.67
CA TYR A 501 -14.78 0.64 3.13
C TYR A 501 -13.65 -0.22 2.58
N LEU A 502 -13.36 -0.08 1.30
CA LEU A 502 -12.36 -0.84 0.57
C LEU A 502 -11.40 0.15 -0.11
N ASN A 503 -10.12 0.09 0.22
CA ASN A 503 -9.11 1.01 -0.32
C ASN A 503 -9.48 2.50 -0.17
N GLY A 504 -10.08 2.89 0.96
CA GLY A 504 -10.53 4.25 1.23
C GLY A 504 -11.85 4.65 0.54
N LEU A 505 -12.46 3.75 -0.24
CA LEU A 505 -13.73 4.00 -0.94
C LEU A 505 -14.90 3.36 -0.19
N GLN A 506 -16.00 4.10 -0.03
CA GLN A 506 -17.22 3.58 0.58
C GLN A 506 -18.05 2.79 -0.43
N PHE A 507 -18.48 1.59 -0.04
CA PHE A 507 -19.52 0.83 -0.74
C PHE A 507 -20.74 0.69 0.15
N ARG A 508 -21.94 0.87 -0.46
CA ARG A 508 -23.24 0.73 0.19
C ARG A 508 -23.99 -0.43 -0.43
N ASP A 509 -24.58 -1.29 0.43
CA ASP A 509 -25.31 -2.49 0.02
C ASP A 509 -24.53 -3.29 -1.03
N LEU A 510 -23.21 -3.47 -0.78
CA LEU A 510 -22.36 -4.24 -1.67
C LEU A 510 -22.79 -5.70 -1.65
N LYS A 511 -23.14 -6.22 -2.81
CA LYS A 511 -23.52 -7.62 -3.00
C LYS A 511 -22.67 -8.25 -4.10
N LEU A 512 -22.08 -9.39 -3.78
CA LEU A 512 -21.37 -10.24 -4.74
C LEU A 512 -22.05 -11.62 -4.74
N VAL A 513 -22.27 -12.16 -5.94
CA VAL A 513 -22.81 -13.50 -6.12
C VAL A 513 -21.73 -14.41 -6.62
N PHE A 514 -21.52 -15.51 -5.94
CA PHE A 514 -20.51 -16.52 -6.28
C PHE A 514 -21.13 -17.80 -6.82
N ASP A 515 -20.51 -18.35 -7.85
CA ASP A 515 -20.76 -19.69 -8.34
C ASP A 515 -19.42 -20.37 -8.63
N CYS A 516 -19.23 -21.59 -8.11
CA CYS A 516 -17.94 -22.28 -8.14
C CYS A 516 -16.79 -21.34 -7.72
N GLY A 517 -16.98 -20.64 -6.61
CA GLY A 517 -16.02 -19.74 -6.00
C GLY A 517 -15.67 -18.49 -6.82
N GLN A 518 -16.33 -18.23 -7.94
CA GLN A 518 -16.07 -17.07 -8.78
C GLN A 518 -17.22 -16.07 -8.74
N VAL A 519 -16.89 -14.78 -8.71
CA VAL A 519 -17.89 -13.70 -8.82
C VAL A 519 -18.55 -13.77 -10.18
N ILE A 520 -19.89 -13.97 -10.20
CA ILE A 520 -20.69 -14.06 -11.43
C ILE A 520 -21.67 -12.90 -11.59
N ASP A 521 -22.02 -12.22 -10.50
CA ASP A 521 -22.85 -11.01 -10.50
C ASP A 521 -22.53 -10.13 -9.29
N TYR A 522 -22.82 -8.84 -9.41
CA TYR A 522 -22.50 -7.85 -8.38
C TYR A 522 -23.39 -6.62 -8.48
N SER A 523 -23.64 -5.97 -7.35
CA SER A 523 -24.36 -4.70 -7.26
C SER A 523 -23.95 -3.89 -6.02
N CYS A 524 -24.18 -2.59 -6.05
CA CYS A 524 -24.13 -1.71 -4.89
C CYS A 524 -25.17 -0.58 -5.04
N SER A 525 -25.31 0.27 -4.01
CA SER A 525 -26.26 1.38 -3.99
C SER A 525 -25.57 2.74 -3.76
N ASN A 526 -24.39 2.93 -4.31
CA ASN A 526 -23.63 4.17 -4.16
C ASN A 526 -24.22 5.33 -4.98
N PHE A 527 -24.77 5.01 -6.17
CA PHE A 527 -25.28 5.95 -7.16
C PHE A 527 -26.74 5.62 -7.53
N ASP A 528 -27.43 6.57 -8.14
CA ASP A 528 -28.82 6.38 -8.60
C ASP A 528 -28.89 5.48 -9.86
N SER A 529 -27.82 5.41 -10.64
CA SER A 529 -27.73 4.61 -11.86
C SER A 529 -27.14 3.23 -11.56
N GLU A 530 -27.81 2.17 -12.03
CA GLU A 530 -27.27 0.81 -11.98
C GLU A 530 -25.97 0.68 -12.76
N GLU A 531 -25.85 1.36 -13.90
CA GLU A 531 -24.65 1.36 -14.73
C GLU A 531 -23.45 1.96 -13.98
N GLU A 532 -23.65 3.10 -13.28
CA GLU A 532 -22.62 3.74 -12.46
C GLU A 532 -22.22 2.85 -11.27
N ASN A 533 -23.18 2.20 -10.61
CA ASN A 533 -22.91 1.27 -9.52
C ASN A 533 -22.07 0.05 -9.98
N ARG A 534 -22.40 -0.52 -11.14
CA ARG A 534 -21.63 -1.64 -11.70
C ARG A 534 -20.21 -1.19 -12.10
N ALA A 535 -20.09 -0.07 -12.80
CA ALA A 535 -18.79 0.49 -13.17
C ALA A 535 -17.91 0.75 -11.93
N TYR A 536 -18.50 1.23 -10.85
CA TYR A 536 -17.78 1.49 -9.60
C TYR A 536 -17.19 0.22 -8.97
N ILE A 537 -17.91 -0.91 -9.03
CA ILE A 537 -17.41 -2.22 -8.60
C ILE A 537 -16.35 -2.75 -9.58
N GLU A 538 -16.60 -2.62 -10.89
CA GLU A 538 -15.66 -3.06 -11.93
C GLU A 538 -14.31 -2.36 -11.80
N ASP A 539 -14.31 -1.05 -11.54
CA ASP A 539 -13.11 -0.23 -11.44
C ASP A 539 -12.32 -0.50 -10.14
N ASN A 540 -13.00 -0.77 -9.01
CA ASN A 540 -12.40 -0.68 -7.68
C ASN A 540 -12.38 -2.00 -6.89
N ILE A 541 -13.11 -3.03 -7.35
CA ILE A 541 -13.10 -4.38 -6.74
C ILE A 541 -12.65 -5.41 -7.76
N LEU A 542 -13.22 -5.39 -8.99
CA LEU A 542 -12.88 -6.36 -10.02
C LEU A 542 -11.66 -5.95 -10.83
N PHE A 543 -11.22 -4.68 -10.75
CA PHE A 543 -10.07 -4.15 -11.50
C PHE A 543 -10.14 -4.50 -13.00
N HIS A 544 -11.36 -4.45 -13.57
CA HIS A 544 -11.73 -4.80 -14.93
C HIS A 544 -11.53 -6.28 -15.31
N HIS A 545 -11.26 -7.15 -14.35
CA HIS A 545 -11.31 -8.58 -14.60
C HIS A 545 -12.76 -9.03 -14.80
N ARG A 546 -13.00 -9.95 -15.73
CA ARG A 546 -14.34 -10.48 -16.00
C ARG A 546 -14.94 -11.23 -14.82
N LYS A 547 -14.08 -11.92 -14.07
CA LYS A 547 -14.41 -12.70 -12.90
C LYS A 547 -13.20 -12.70 -11.98
N LEU A 548 -13.43 -12.70 -10.69
CA LEU A 548 -12.42 -12.94 -9.68
C LEU A 548 -12.81 -14.15 -8.84
N PRO A 549 -11.85 -15.02 -8.48
CA PRO A 549 -12.10 -16.09 -7.54
C PRO A 549 -12.19 -15.57 -6.11
N MET A 550 -12.78 -16.35 -5.22
CA MET A 550 -12.62 -16.18 -3.79
C MET A 550 -11.21 -16.66 -3.41
N GLY A 551 -10.34 -15.71 -3.07
CA GLY A 551 -8.96 -16.00 -2.67
C GLY A 551 -8.84 -16.39 -1.21
N GLU A 552 -9.78 -15.93 -0.37
CA GLU A 552 -9.76 -16.15 1.06
C GLU A 552 -11.15 -16.26 1.67
N PHE A 553 -11.25 -17.11 2.69
CA PHE A 553 -12.28 -17.08 3.73
C PHE A 553 -11.60 -17.01 5.10
N ALA A 554 -12.02 -16.05 5.92
CA ALA A 554 -11.49 -15.88 7.26
C ALA A 554 -12.55 -15.61 8.31
N ILE A 555 -12.22 -15.90 9.57
CA ILE A 555 -13.03 -15.54 10.73
C ILE A 555 -12.19 -14.60 11.60
N GLY A 556 -12.48 -13.30 11.51
CA GLY A 556 -11.89 -12.31 12.43
C GLY A 556 -12.36 -12.55 13.87
N THR A 557 -11.44 -12.44 14.82
CA THR A 557 -11.68 -12.71 16.22
C THR A 557 -11.40 -11.51 17.13
N ASN A 558 -10.95 -10.36 16.56
CA ASN A 558 -10.62 -9.18 17.34
C ASN A 558 -11.85 -8.34 17.69
N THR A 559 -12.67 -8.89 18.59
CA THR A 559 -13.86 -8.22 19.10
C THR A 559 -13.55 -6.97 19.91
N THR A 560 -12.34 -6.86 20.49
CA THR A 560 -11.86 -5.66 21.17
C THR A 560 -11.74 -4.49 20.20
N ALA A 561 -11.13 -4.72 19.04
CA ALA A 561 -11.03 -3.71 17.98
C ALA A 561 -12.43 -3.30 17.47
N TYR A 562 -13.31 -4.28 17.25
CA TYR A 562 -14.69 -4.01 16.83
C TYR A 562 -15.44 -3.10 17.82
N VAL A 563 -15.38 -3.41 19.11
CA VAL A 563 -16.08 -2.61 20.14
C VAL A 563 -15.46 -1.22 20.25
N ALA A 564 -14.13 -1.09 20.18
CA ALA A 564 -13.45 0.20 20.15
C ALA A 564 -13.85 1.03 18.94
N ALA A 565 -13.91 0.42 17.74
CA ALA A 565 -14.36 1.07 16.52
C ALA A 565 -15.79 1.66 16.67
N LYS A 566 -16.71 0.90 17.28
CA LYS A 566 -18.08 1.36 17.57
C LYS A 566 -18.11 2.48 18.59
N LYS A 567 -17.37 2.35 19.70
CA LYS A 567 -17.31 3.36 20.79
C LYS A 567 -16.87 4.72 20.29
N TYR A 568 -15.86 4.75 19.42
CA TYR A 568 -15.31 5.99 18.89
C TYR A 568 -15.89 6.41 17.55
N GLY A 569 -16.74 5.58 16.93
CA GLY A 569 -17.35 5.86 15.63
C GLY A 569 -16.33 5.93 14.49
N ILE A 570 -15.26 5.13 14.56
CA ILE A 570 -14.11 5.17 13.62
C ILE A 570 -14.06 3.95 12.68
N GLY A 571 -15.11 3.17 12.59
CA GLY A 571 -15.11 1.95 11.76
C GLY A 571 -14.84 2.20 10.28
N ASP A 572 -15.17 3.38 9.78
CA ASP A 572 -14.93 3.83 8.41
C ASP A 572 -13.52 4.39 8.16
N LYS A 573 -12.76 4.59 9.22
CA LYS A 573 -11.41 5.14 9.18
C LYS A 573 -10.32 4.12 9.50
N LEU A 574 -10.71 2.88 9.86
CA LEU A 574 -9.75 1.82 10.18
C LEU A 574 -9.09 1.27 8.92
N PRO A 575 -7.78 0.92 9.00
CA PRO A 575 -7.10 0.23 7.91
C PRO A 575 -7.63 -1.20 7.78
N ILE A 576 -7.46 -1.79 6.60
CA ILE A 576 -7.87 -3.18 6.36
C ILE A 576 -7.25 -4.14 7.38
N LEU A 577 -6.00 -3.93 7.73
CA LEU A 577 -5.23 -4.69 8.74
C LEU A 577 -5.96 -4.88 10.08
N ILE A 578 -6.81 -3.93 10.48
CA ILE A 578 -7.63 -4.02 11.70
C ILE A 578 -9.07 -4.39 11.33
N ALA A 579 -9.60 -3.80 10.26
CA ALA A 579 -11.00 -3.97 9.86
C ALA A 579 -11.33 -5.42 9.50
N GLU A 580 -10.45 -6.13 8.80
CA GLU A 580 -10.59 -7.54 8.45
C GLU A 580 -10.79 -8.43 9.70
N LYS A 581 -10.09 -8.11 10.79
CA LYS A 581 -10.13 -8.88 12.04
C LYS A 581 -11.37 -8.65 12.91
N MET A 582 -12.24 -7.71 12.52
CA MET A 582 -13.45 -7.34 13.26
C MET A 582 -14.70 -8.12 12.84
N GLY A 583 -14.57 -9.19 12.10
CA GLY A 583 -15.67 -10.05 11.64
C GLY A 583 -15.20 -11.07 10.63
N PRO A 584 -16.08 -11.96 10.15
CA PRO A 584 -15.74 -12.83 9.03
C PRO A 584 -15.52 -11.98 7.78
N HIS A 585 -14.50 -12.32 7.01
CA HIS A 585 -14.21 -11.65 5.75
C HIS A 585 -13.90 -12.62 4.62
N PHE A 586 -14.01 -12.11 3.40
CA PHE A 586 -13.88 -12.88 2.17
C PHE A 586 -13.09 -12.03 1.19
N ALA A 587 -11.94 -12.51 0.76
CA ALA A 587 -11.20 -11.83 -0.28
C ALA A 587 -11.60 -12.28 -1.67
N VAL A 588 -11.71 -11.31 -2.59
CA VAL A 588 -11.80 -11.59 -4.03
C VAL A 588 -10.47 -11.27 -4.70
N GLY A 589 -10.02 -12.18 -5.57
CA GLY A 589 -8.73 -12.11 -6.25
C GLY A 589 -7.78 -13.24 -5.88
N ASP A 590 -6.51 -12.88 -5.70
CA ASP A 590 -5.44 -13.82 -5.41
C ASP A 590 -5.54 -14.38 -3.99
N THR A 591 -4.92 -15.53 -3.72
CA THR A 591 -4.86 -16.11 -2.36
C THR A 591 -3.89 -15.32 -1.48
N CYS A 592 -4.00 -15.46 -0.15
CA CYS A 592 -3.03 -14.87 0.80
C CYS A 592 -1.61 -15.40 0.60
N TYR A 593 -1.46 -16.54 -0.05
CA TYR A 593 -0.18 -17.18 -0.30
C TYR A 593 0.39 -16.89 -1.68
N SER A 594 -0.20 -15.97 -2.45
CA SER A 594 0.25 -15.61 -3.80
C SER A 594 1.74 -15.37 -3.86
N TRP A 595 2.41 -16.02 -4.81
CA TRP A 595 3.88 -16.06 -5.00
C TRP A 595 4.66 -16.85 -3.93
N ALA A 596 4.00 -17.43 -2.94
CA ALA A 596 4.60 -18.21 -1.87
C ALA A 596 3.93 -19.58 -1.65
N GLU A 597 2.98 -19.97 -2.51
CA GLU A 597 2.16 -21.19 -2.35
C GLU A 597 2.99 -22.46 -2.26
N ASP A 598 4.14 -22.52 -2.95
CA ASP A 598 5.04 -23.67 -2.94
C ASP A 598 5.93 -23.71 -1.69
N THR A 599 5.91 -22.65 -0.85
CA THR A 599 6.64 -22.62 0.42
C THR A 599 5.76 -23.20 1.54
N PRO A 600 6.17 -24.28 2.22
CA PRO A 600 5.40 -24.82 3.33
C PRO A 600 5.23 -23.80 4.46
N VAL A 601 4.01 -23.63 4.93
CA VAL A 601 3.65 -22.78 6.08
C VAL A 601 3.10 -23.68 7.19
N TYR A 602 3.41 -23.34 8.43
CA TYR A 602 3.04 -24.15 9.60
C TYR A 602 2.40 -23.27 10.67
N ASN A 603 1.37 -23.78 11.30
CA ASN A 603 0.82 -23.19 12.51
C ASN A 603 1.75 -23.35 13.72
N PRO A 604 1.56 -22.55 14.80
CA PRO A 604 2.32 -22.69 16.04
C PRO A 604 2.31 -24.10 16.64
N ASP A 605 1.25 -24.88 16.42
CA ASP A 605 1.12 -26.28 16.83
C ASP A 605 1.97 -27.26 15.98
N GLY A 606 2.56 -26.79 14.89
CA GLY A 606 3.44 -27.54 14.02
C GLY A 606 2.74 -28.24 12.85
N ARG A 607 1.41 -28.14 12.71
CA ARG A 607 0.67 -28.68 11.55
C ARG A 607 0.92 -27.82 10.32
N GLU A 608 1.05 -28.46 9.16
CA GLU A 608 1.20 -27.79 7.87
C GLU A 608 -0.16 -27.29 7.36
N ILE A 609 -0.18 -26.04 6.93
CA ILE A 609 -1.33 -25.43 6.26
C ILE A 609 -1.31 -25.92 4.81
N ILE A 610 -2.31 -26.72 4.40
CA ILE A 610 -2.37 -27.27 3.05
C ILE A 610 -3.18 -26.38 2.08
N ALA A 611 -4.09 -25.60 2.60
CA ALA A 611 -4.99 -24.72 1.84
C ALA A 611 -4.30 -23.42 1.39
N ARG A 612 -3.19 -23.56 0.64
CA ARG A 612 -2.43 -22.42 0.09
C ARG A 612 -2.78 -22.14 -1.37
N ASP A 613 -3.38 -23.11 -2.03
CA ASP A 613 -3.80 -23.05 -3.43
C ASP A 613 -5.32 -23.18 -3.55
N ASN A 614 -5.85 -22.66 -4.64
CA ASN A 614 -7.15 -23.02 -5.18
C ASN A 614 -7.00 -23.47 -6.65
N GLU A 615 -8.11 -23.80 -7.33
CA GLU A 615 -8.09 -24.31 -8.71
C GLU A 615 -7.56 -23.29 -9.72
N ILE A 616 -7.47 -22.01 -9.36
CA ILE A 616 -6.91 -20.95 -10.21
C ILE A 616 -5.42 -20.76 -9.90
N SER A 617 -5.04 -20.55 -8.65
CA SER A 617 -3.65 -20.26 -8.30
C SER A 617 -2.70 -21.41 -8.69
N ILE A 618 -3.18 -22.66 -8.64
CA ILE A 618 -2.39 -23.83 -9.03
C ILE A 618 -2.04 -23.85 -10.53
N LEU A 619 -2.78 -23.11 -11.38
CA LEU A 619 -2.48 -23.02 -12.82
C LEU A 619 -1.12 -22.34 -13.08
N ARG A 620 -0.51 -21.66 -12.09
CA ARG A 620 0.86 -21.16 -12.22
C ARG A 620 1.87 -22.24 -12.60
N LYS A 621 1.59 -23.51 -12.28
CA LYS A 621 2.45 -24.65 -12.62
C LYS A 621 2.43 -24.98 -14.11
N GLU A 622 1.39 -24.53 -14.82
CA GLU A 622 1.23 -24.70 -16.27
C GLU A 622 1.55 -23.38 -16.99
N ASP A 623 0.86 -22.32 -16.61
CA ASP A 623 1.02 -20.97 -17.16
C ASP A 623 0.72 -19.93 -16.06
N ILE A 624 1.72 -19.20 -15.67
CA ILE A 624 1.64 -18.21 -14.59
C ILE A 624 0.66 -17.08 -14.88
N SER A 625 0.44 -16.76 -16.16
CA SER A 625 -0.50 -15.71 -16.56
C SER A 625 -1.96 -16.06 -16.32
N LEU A 626 -2.25 -17.32 -16.01
CA LEU A 626 -3.60 -17.81 -15.71
C LEU A 626 -3.91 -17.83 -14.20
N ALA A 627 -2.88 -17.67 -13.36
CA ALA A 627 -2.97 -17.95 -11.94
C ALA A 627 -3.21 -16.71 -11.07
N TYR A 628 -2.77 -15.53 -11.52
CA TYR A 628 -2.77 -14.33 -10.70
C TYR A 628 -3.49 -13.17 -11.36
N TYR A 629 -4.23 -12.45 -10.55
CA TYR A 629 -4.99 -11.26 -10.93
C TYR A 629 -4.31 -9.96 -10.51
N GLY A 630 -3.35 -10.02 -9.57
CA GLY A 630 -2.65 -8.87 -9.02
C GLY A 630 -3.54 -8.04 -8.09
N CYS A 631 -4.57 -8.64 -7.51
CA CYS A 631 -5.45 -8.01 -6.54
C CYS A 631 -5.91 -9.00 -5.47
N HIS A 632 -6.16 -8.48 -4.27
CA HIS A 632 -6.71 -9.18 -3.12
C HIS A 632 -7.51 -8.15 -2.33
N THR A 633 -8.83 -8.33 -2.25
CA THR A 633 -9.72 -7.33 -1.65
C THR A 633 -10.63 -7.99 -0.61
N ASP A 634 -10.37 -7.70 0.67
CA ASP A 634 -11.10 -8.25 1.81
C ASP A 634 -12.41 -7.51 2.05
N ILE A 635 -13.51 -8.25 2.13
CA ILE A 635 -14.84 -7.73 2.38
C ILE A 635 -15.35 -8.32 3.69
N THR A 636 -15.40 -7.51 4.75
CA THR A 636 -15.74 -7.92 6.11
C THR A 636 -17.22 -7.73 6.39
N ILE A 637 -17.88 -8.76 6.95
CA ILE A 637 -19.23 -8.67 7.52
C ILE A 637 -19.09 -8.29 8.99
N PRO A 638 -19.61 -7.13 9.44
CA PRO A 638 -19.55 -6.76 10.86
C PRO A 638 -20.44 -7.67 11.72
N TYR A 639 -20.05 -7.90 12.97
CA TYR A 639 -20.77 -8.84 13.87
C TYR A 639 -22.27 -8.52 14.05
N GLU A 640 -22.70 -7.25 13.96
CA GLU A 640 -24.11 -6.89 14.02
C GLU A 640 -24.91 -7.36 12.80
N GLU A 641 -24.27 -7.56 11.66
CA GLU A 641 -24.91 -8.05 10.44
C GLU A 641 -24.79 -9.57 10.27
N LEU A 642 -23.99 -10.22 11.12
CA LEU A 642 -23.72 -11.64 11.06
C LEU A 642 -24.76 -12.45 11.84
N GLY A 643 -25.46 -13.34 11.14
CA GLY A 643 -26.42 -14.29 11.71
C GLY A 643 -25.72 -15.49 12.32
N SER A 644 -25.04 -16.29 11.49
CA SER A 644 -24.36 -17.49 11.95
C SER A 644 -23.16 -17.87 11.08
N ILE A 645 -22.21 -18.57 11.71
CA ILE A 645 -21.17 -19.39 11.04
C ILE A 645 -21.27 -20.78 11.62
N ARG A 646 -21.50 -21.79 10.77
CA ARG A 646 -21.68 -23.19 11.14
C ARG A 646 -20.84 -24.09 10.28
N VAL A 647 -20.22 -25.07 10.87
CA VAL A 647 -19.61 -26.19 10.13
C VAL A 647 -20.70 -27.25 9.88
N ILE A 648 -20.66 -27.86 8.71
CA ILE A 648 -21.57 -28.94 8.29
C ILE A 648 -20.78 -30.23 8.22
N HIS A 649 -21.12 -31.21 9.07
CA HIS A 649 -20.47 -32.52 9.12
C HIS A 649 -21.02 -33.44 8.03
N GLU A 650 -20.29 -34.51 7.73
CA GLU A 650 -20.68 -35.49 6.69
C GLU A 650 -22.03 -36.16 6.93
N ASP A 651 -22.43 -36.32 8.19
CA ASP A 651 -23.72 -36.89 8.60
C ASP A 651 -24.88 -35.86 8.53
N GLY A 652 -24.57 -34.62 8.17
CA GLY A 652 -25.52 -33.50 8.09
C GLY A 652 -25.77 -32.80 9.44
N GLU A 653 -25.13 -33.22 10.52
CA GLU A 653 -25.13 -32.43 11.77
C GLU A 653 -24.36 -31.13 11.59
N THR A 654 -24.66 -30.13 12.41
CA THR A 654 -23.98 -28.83 12.36
C THR A 654 -23.44 -28.43 13.72
N THR A 655 -22.25 -27.82 13.73
CA THR A 655 -21.67 -27.18 14.91
C THR A 655 -21.57 -25.70 14.69
N SER A 656 -22.17 -24.90 15.57
CA SER A 656 -22.13 -23.45 15.47
C SER A 656 -20.84 -22.89 16.08
N ILE A 657 -20.15 -22.03 15.34
CA ILE A 657 -19.02 -21.24 15.83
C ILE A 657 -19.53 -19.89 16.30
N ILE A 658 -20.36 -19.25 15.48
CA ILE A 658 -20.99 -17.93 15.76
C ILE A 658 -22.51 -18.05 15.56
N GLU A 659 -23.27 -17.48 16.50
CA GLU A 659 -24.70 -17.29 16.42
C GLU A 659 -25.06 -15.86 16.82
N ASN A 660 -25.87 -15.20 15.99
CA ASN A 660 -26.29 -13.81 16.22
C ASN A 660 -25.13 -12.85 16.54
N GLY A 661 -24.01 -12.99 15.80
CA GLY A 661 -22.82 -12.19 15.98
C GLY A 661 -22.08 -12.40 17.29
N ARG A 662 -22.25 -13.56 17.96
CA ARG A 662 -21.55 -13.95 19.18
C ARG A 662 -20.89 -15.32 19.01
N PHE A 663 -19.70 -15.47 19.54
CA PHE A 663 -19.02 -16.75 19.58
C PHE A 663 -19.72 -17.68 20.57
N VAL A 664 -20.14 -18.85 20.10
CA VAL A 664 -20.89 -19.83 20.91
C VAL A 664 -20.14 -21.17 21.03
N LEU A 665 -19.05 -21.35 20.29
CA LEU A 665 -18.22 -22.54 20.38
C LEU A 665 -17.58 -22.60 21.78
N PRO A 666 -17.65 -23.74 22.49
CA PRO A 666 -17.00 -23.89 23.79
C PRO A 666 -15.48 -23.61 23.70
N GLY A 667 -14.96 -22.79 24.61
CA GLY A 667 -13.57 -22.35 24.62
C GLY A 667 -13.31 -21.02 23.90
N THR A 668 -14.33 -20.39 23.33
CA THR A 668 -14.23 -19.08 22.67
C THR A 668 -14.90 -17.93 23.44
N GLU A 669 -15.36 -18.18 24.66
CA GLU A 669 -16.18 -17.27 25.48
C GLU A 669 -15.47 -15.93 25.74
N GLU A 670 -14.16 -15.94 25.85
CA GLU A 670 -13.33 -14.74 26.07
C GLU A 670 -13.54 -13.69 24.96
N LEU A 671 -13.79 -14.12 23.73
CA LEU A 671 -14.06 -13.22 22.60
C LEU A 671 -15.36 -12.44 22.76
N ASN A 672 -16.28 -12.87 23.64
CA ASN A 672 -17.54 -12.15 23.89
C ASN A 672 -17.39 -11.06 24.97
N ARG A 673 -16.34 -11.10 25.80
CA ARG A 673 -16.16 -10.12 26.89
C ARG A 673 -16.19 -8.66 26.47
N PRO A 674 -15.53 -8.25 25.36
CA PRO A 674 -15.59 -6.87 24.93
C PRO A 674 -17.02 -6.36 24.64
N PHE A 675 -17.92 -7.22 24.18
CA PHE A 675 -19.32 -6.85 23.95
C PHE A 675 -20.13 -6.59 25.23
N GLU A 676 -19.70 -7.15 26.35
CA GLU A 676 -20.34 -7.07 27.66
C GLU A 676 -19.86 -5.86 28.47
N ASP A 677 -18.68 -5.33 28.13
CA ASP A 677 -18.09 -4.20 28.83
C ASP A 677 -18.90 -2.92 28.56
N THR A 678 -19.72 -2.55 29.57
CA THR A 678 -20.58 -1.35 29.52
C THR A 678 -19.80 -0.04 29.51
N SER A 679 -18.49 -0.04 29.85
CA SER A 679 -17.62 1.13 29.74
C SER A 679 -17.25 1.44 28.29
N LEU A 680 -17.47 0.48 27.41
CA LEU A 680 -17.22 0.57 25.98
C LEU A 680 -18.49 0.90 25.15
N ARG A 681 -19.66 1.13 25.82
CA ARG A 681 -20.91 1.51 25.18
C ARG A 681 -21.12 3.02 25.12
#